data_ab8c699797ea5d31e38d67a3d0790c01
#
_entry.id   ab8c699797ea5d31e38d67a3d0790c01
#
_cell.length_a   1.000
_cell.length_b   1.000
_cell.length_c   1.000
_cell.angle_alpha   90.00
_cell.angle_beta   90.00
_cell.angle_gamma   90.00
#
_symmetry.space_group_name_H-M   'P 1'
#
loop_
_entity.id
_entity.type
_entity.pdbx_description
1 polymer ?
#
loop_
_entity_poly.entity_id
_entity_poly.type
_entity_poly.pdbx_seq_one_letter_code
_entity_poly.pdbx_strand_id
1 'polypeptide(L)'
;MSKRQTSGRRFPTLVRSLCSIACIAACPASGAGFEDELPALEVRGRRHLHDPRPDHVSTATRVASDPRDVPQTIDSVSIEDTLSYGGRTLADALAGVPGISNTSDTRFDSFRIRGFSGAGDLLLDGMRDDAQYVRSLGNVERVEVLKGPAAALYGRGSGGGVVNRITKQPLPETFGHVSATTGSAGRLGASVDLNRALSGEWRVRLNAGREHDGSFRDQVDGTRQYVAPSIKWQDARRSWLLQFEYDAYERVPDRGMPAPVVALDRAGNPLAFSLPSASRETFFGAAGRDTLRDTNMNWRSVFTHALGGDWQVKHALGVLNLHSTFDNTYVTQSYIAKPRDYRRVQRARYLQDMTHLNVQTGVELSGTLATGPVPHHMLIGIEYGWQKRAPKLWQADAAPVSITDPDNFALAGSTPCPFAMNRHRVSDYAVFAQDRIDLGRSWKLLGGLRWERFDVDSTNTLNDLHSRRTTHAWSPRLGVVWSPVDAHSVYASYSRNFAPVGGDVVGITPNARGNVNDLGPQYTRQYEIGVKSDSMNGALTTTLALFQLDLYNRRVADPQRPGFFDLTGLERNRGLELGIAGRLASDWFVRGGIGWQHARIVDAEPKYAGKRSAGVSSSSGNLFVGYAPLLGFFAELGLIYEGARYADRDNLLKLPAYVRWDGKAGYRTRDLEVTLAAVNLTDRVYYASATSLAQIMPGAPRTFTLTAAYKF
;
A
#
# COMPACT_ATOMS: atom_id res chain seq x y z
N MET A 1 12.38 12.07 53.01
CA MET A 1 13.44 11.20 52.46
C MET A 1 12.80 10.00 51.79
N SER A 2 12.64 10.05 50.52
CA SER A 2 12.05 8.95 49.74
C SER A 2 12.97 8.66 48.56
N LYS A 3 13.50 7.43 48.52
CA LYS A 3 14.41 6.96 47.48
C LYS A 3 13.63 6.67 46.21
N ARG A 4 13.96 7.34 45.09
CA ARG A 4 13.55 6.98 43.76
C ARG A 4 14.31 5.72 43.29
N GLN A 5 13.61 4.65 43.03
CA GLN A 5 14.14 3.50 42.30
C GLN A 5 14.08 3.77 40.80
N THR A 6 15.21 3.78 40.15
CA THR A 6 15.37 3.78 38.70
C THR A 6 15.26 2.34 38.20
N SER A 7 14.18 2.00 37.49
CA SER A 7 14.05 0.70 36.84
C SER A 7 14.82 0.70 35.52
N GLY A 8 15.98 0.06 35.50
CA GLY A 8 16.73 -0.25 34.29
C GLY A 8 15.95 -1.24 33.43
N ARG A 9 15.51 -0.81 32.23
CA ARG A 9 14.93 -1.69 31.22
C ARG A 9 16.03 -2.61 30.65
N ARG A 10 15.97 -3.89 30.94
CA ARG A 10 16.80 -4.93 30.32
C ARG A 10 16.29 -5.16 28.89
N PHE A 11 17.15 -5.01 27.89
CA PHE A 11 16.92 -5.44 26.52
C PHE A 11 16.70 -6.95 26.47
N PRO A 12 15.73 -7.47 25.68
CA PRO A 12 15.50 -8.89 25.60
C PRO A 12 16.67 -9.63 24.93
N THR A 13 16.98 -10.77 25.47
CA THR A 13 18.11 -11.67 25.15
C THR A 13 18.12 -12.23 23.70
N LEU A 14 17.14 -11.88 22.89
CA LEU A 14 16.98 -12.37 21.50
C LEU A 14 18.02 -11.82 20.51
N VAL A 15 18.67 -10.71 20.82
CA VAL A 15 19.66 -10.09 19.91
C VAL A 15 21.00 -10.87 19.92
N ARG A 16 21.28 -11.67 20.95
CA ARG A 16 22.54 -12.43 21.03
C ARG A 16 22.58 -13.71 20.17
N SER A 17 21.45 -14.27 19.78
CA SER A 17 21.40 -15.51 18.97
C SER A 17 21.42 -15.28 17.45
N LEU A 18 21.20 -14.07 16.99
CA LEU A 18 21.15 -13.74 15.54
C LEU A 18 22.52 -13.43 14.93
N CYS A 19 23.54 -13.15 15.74
CA CYS A 19 24.90 -12.92 15.24
C CYS A 19 25.68 -14.18 14.87
N SER A 20 25.17 -15.39 15.18
CA SER A 20 25.92 -16.64 14.98
C SER A 20 25.65 -17.37 13.67
N ILE A 21 24.75 -16.86 12.80
CA ILE A 21 24.41 -17.50 11.50
C ILE A 21 25.16 -16.87 10.32
N ALA A 22 25.90 -15.81 10.50
CA ALA A 22 26.60 -15.09 9.44
C ALA A 22 27.97 -15.69 9.02
N CYS A 23 28.37 -16.84 9.54
CA CYS A 23 29.66 -17.48 9.24
C CYS A 23 29.47 -18.85 8.57
N ILE A 24 28.97 -18.89 7.33
CA ILE A 24 29.11 -20.08 6.48
C ILE A 24 29.58 -19.63 5.10
N ALA A 25 30.72 -20.26 4.71
CA ALA A 25 31.34 -20.33 3.39
C ALA A 25 32.37 -19.26 3.02
N ALA A 26 33.56 -19.41 3.59
CA ALA A 26 34.78 -19.11 2.85
C ALA A 26 35.42 -20.45 2.48
N CYS A 27 35.13 -20.99 1.29
CA CYS A 27 35.96 -21.97 0.62
C CYS A 27 36.68 -21.27 -0.54
N PRO A 28 38.00 -21.35 -0.65
CA PRO A 28 38.71 -20.83 -1.80
C PRO A 28 38.57 -21.82 -2.96
N ALA A 29 37.89 -21.47 -4.02
CA ALA A 29 37.95 -22.14 -5.30
C ALA A 29 38.95 -21.41 -6.19
N SER A 30 40.05 -22.11 -6.51
CA SER A 30 41.07 -21.66 -7.45
C SER A 30 40.58 -21.79 -8.88
N GLY A 31 40.72 -20.74 -9.67
CA GLY A 31 41.13 -20.74 -11.06
C GLY A 31 40.11 -21.10 -12.13
N ALA A 32 39.65 -20.09 -12.84
CA ALA A 32 39.67 -19.96 -14.31
C ALA A 32 38.93 -18.67 -14.64
N GLY A 33 39.54 -17.77 -15.38
CA GLY A 33 38.96 -16.48 -15.72
C GLY A 33 37.77 -16.63 -16.65
N PHE A 34 36.63 -16.22 -16.15
CA PHE A 34 35.49 -15.75 -16.91
C PHE A 34 35.10 -14.43 -16.27
N GLU A 35 35.10 -13.37 -17.06
CA GLU A 35 34.59 -12.06 -16.69
C GLU A 35 33.05 -12.15 -16.65
N ASP A 36 32.50 -12.70 -15.56
CA ASP A 36 31.06 -12.67 -15.28
C ASP A 36 30.78 -11.54 -14.29
N GLU A 37 30.55 -10.34 -14.82
CA GLU A 37 29.98 -9.26 -14.07
C GLU A 37 28.52 -9.64 -13.65
N LEU A 38 28.16 -9.36 -12.39
CA LEU A 38 26.73 -9.33 -12.01
C LEU A 38 26.01 -8.51 -13.08
N PRO A 39 24.87 -9.01 -13.62
CA PRO A 39 24.05 -8.16 -14.46
C PRO A 39 23.80 -6.90 -13.65
N ALA A 40 24.43 -5.82 -14.06
CA ALA A 40 24.29 -4.55 -13.42
C ALA A 40 22.80 -4.29 -13.40
N LEU A 41 22.23 -4.09 -12.21
CA LEU A 41 21.04 -3.29 -12.07
C LEU A 41 21.52 -1.90 -12.47
N GLU A 42 21.73 -1.71 -13.77
CA GLU A 42 22.02 -0.44 -14.35
C GLU A 42 20.77 0.41 -14.08
N VAL A 43 20.81 1.13 -12.96
CA VAL A 43 20.15 2.42 -12.94
C VAL A 43 20.90 3.24 -13.98
N ARG A 44 20.52 3.09 -15.26
CA ARG A 44 21.07 3.88 -16.35
C ARG A 44 20.85 5.32 -15.99
N GLY A 45 21.95 5.98 -15.71
CA GLY A 45 21.98 7.36 -15.35
C GLY A 45 21.13 8.18 -16.32
N ARG A 46 20.21 8.99 -15.72
CA ARG A 46 19.51 10.13 -16.31
C ARG A 46 19.04 9.93 -17.76
N ARG A 47 18.11 9.01 -17.99
CA ARG A 47 17.11 9.27 -19.02
C ARG A 47 16.40 10.55 -18.62
N HIS A 48 16.13 11.41 -19.60
CA HIS A 48 15.44 12.71 -19.43
C HIS A 48 14.60 12.78 -18.14
N LEU A 49 14.85 13.74 -17.28
CA LEU A 49 14.31 13.90 -15.93
C LEU A 49 12.79 13.63 -15.75
N HIS A 50 12.07 13.36 -16.81
CA HIS A 50 10.61 13.20 -16.86
C HIS A 50 10.13 12.16 -17.88
N ASP A 51 10.79 10.99 -17.98
CA ASP A 51 10.18 9.86 -18.66
C ASP A 51 9.31 9.08 -17.65
N PRO A 52 7.97 9.13 -17.77
CA PRO A 52 7.08 8.49 -16.78
C PRO A 52 7.06 6.95 -16.89
N ARG A 53 7.78 6.37 -17.87
CA ARG A 53 7.83 4.93 -18.07
C ARG A 53 8.89 4.30 -17.18
N PRO A 54 8.58 3.19 -16.50
CA PRO A 54 9.60 2.39 -15.85
C PRO A 54 10.42 1.61 -16.90
N ASP A 55 11.74 1.67 -16.82
CA ASP A 55 12.60 0.81 -17.66
C ASP A 55 12.42 -0.66 -17.32
N HIS A 56 12.29 -0.95 -16.02
CA HIS A 56 12.08 -2.29 -15.49
C HIS A 56 11.10 -2.25 -14.32
N VAL A 57 10.38 -3.34 -14.15
CA VAL A 57 9.55 -3.62 -12.99
C VAL A 57 10.05 -4.87 -12.29
N SER A 58 10.06 -4.87 -10.97
CA SER A 58 10.54 -6.00 -10.17
C SER A 58 9.42 -6.74 -9.44
N THR A 59 8.33 -6.06 -9.12
CA THR A 59 7.23 -6.64 -8.32
C THR A 59 6.52 -7.78 -9.04
N ALA A 60 6.51 -7.79 -10.37
CA ALA A 60 5.78 -8.81 -11.12
C ALA A 60 6.49 -10.17 -11.22
N THR A 61 7.81 -10.21 -11.01
CA THR A 61 8.64 -11.41 -11.22
C THR A 61 9.70 -11.64 -10.16
N ARG A 62 9.87 -10.71 -9.19
CA ARG A 62 10.94 -10.61 -8.17
C ARG A 62 12.35 -10.37 -8.74
N VAL A 63 12.48 -10.33 -10.04
CA VAL A 63 13.68 -9.93 -10.78
C VAL A 63 13.33 -8.76 -11.69
N ALA A 64 14.34 -7.93 -12.05
CA ALA A 64 14.11 -6.84 -12.99
C ALA A 64 13.66 -7.41 -14.35
N SER A 65 12.51 -6.97 -14.84
CA SER A 65 11.91 -7.48 -16.07
C SER A 65 11.35 -6.34 -16.92
N ASP A 66 11.38 -6.48 -18.23
CA ASP A 66 10.66 -5.59 -19.13
C ASP A 66 9.14 -5.73 -18.84
N PRO A 67 8.41 -4.61 -18.62
CA PRO A 67 6.97 -4.67 -18.40
C PRO A 67 6.20 -5.43 -19.48
N ARG A 68 6.69 -5.48 -20.73
CA ARG A 68 6.03 -6.19 -21.86
C ARG A 68 6.11 -7.71 -21.73
N ASP A 69 7.12 -8.21 -21.04
CA ASP A 69 7.34 -9.66 -20.82
C ASP A 69 6.49 -10.22 -19.66
N VAL A 70 5.81 -9.34 -18.95
CA VAL A 70 5.01 -9.72 -17.79
C VAL A 70 3.55 -9.94 -18.20
N PRO A 71 3.00 -11.17 -18.07
CA PRO A 71 1.60 -11.44 -18.42
C PRO A 71 0.61 -10.99 -17.31
N GLN A 72 0.75 -9.77 -16.85
CA GLN A 72 -0.12 -9.17 -15.82
C GLN A 72 0.00 -7.65 -15.84
N THR A 73 -1.06 -6.95 -15.45
CA THR A 73 -1.03 -5.49 -15.33
C THR A 73 -0.20 -5.07 -14.13
N ILE A 74 0.75 -4.16 -14.37
CA ILE A 74 1.56 -3.51 -13.35
C ILE A 74 1.66 -2.01 -13.65
N ASP A 75 1.35 -1.17 -12.65
CA ASP A 75 1.55 0.27 -12.72
C ASP A 75 2.77 0.65 -11.89
N SER A 76 3.50 1.66 -12.35
CA SER A 76 4.61 2.29 -11.62
C SER A 76 4.33 3.77 -11.47
N VAL A 77 4.35 4.27 -10.25
CA VAL A 77 4.08 5.67 -9.89
C VAL A 77 5.35 6.26 -9.27
N SER A 78 5.87 7.32 -9.89
CA SER A 78 7.00 8.09 -9.34
C SER A 78 6.59 8.83 -8.07
N ILE A 79 7.36 8.71 -7.01
CA ILE A 79 7.11 9.46 -5.78
C ILE A 79 7.58 10.91 -5.88
N GLU A 80 8.60 11.20 -6.67
CA GLU A 80 9.00 12.58 -6.96
C GLU A 80 7.83 13.39 -7.54
N ASP A 81 7.08 12.82 -8.47
CA ASP A 81 5.87 13.45 -9.01
C ASP A 81 4.82 13.70 -7.93
N THR A 82 4.54 12.71 -7.07
CA THR A 82 3.59 12.85 -5.98
C THR A 82 4.00 13.96 -5.00
N LEU A 83 5.26 13.98 -4.59
CA LEU A 83 5.81 14.98 -3.67
C LEU A 83 5.77 16.39 -4.28
N SER A 84 6.02 16.53 -5.58
CA SER A 84 5.99 17.83 -6.28
C SER A 84 4.61 18.49 -6.29
N TYR A 85 3.54 17.70 -6.22
CA TYR A 85 2.16 18.19 -5.99
C TYR A 85 1.83 18.42 -4.51
N GLY A 86 2.76 18.17 -3.61
CA GLY A 86 2.53 18.22 -2.17
C GLY A 86 1.85 16.99 -1.59
N GLY A 87 1.71 15.89 -2.34
CA GLY A 87 1.23 14.61 -1.84
C GLY A 87 2.20 13.99 -0.81
N ARG A 88 1.67 13.27 0.20
CA ARG A 88 2.44 12.74 1.34
C ARG A 88 2.11 11.30 1.69
N THR A 89 1.05 10.76 1.15
CA THR A 89 0.51 9.45 1.48
C THR A 89 0.46 8.54 0.26
N LEU A 90 0.35 7.25 0.49
CA LEU A 90 0.06 6.30 -0.60
C LEU A 90 -1.27 6.61 -1.29
N ALA A 91 -2.25 7.16 -0.57
CA ALA A 91 -3.52 7.58 -1.16
C ALA A 91 -3.33 8.72 -2.18
N ASP A 92 -2.40 9.66 -1.92
CA ASP A 92 -2.06 10.71 -2.88
C ASP A 92 -1.35 10.13 -4.10
N ALA A 93 -0.39 9.23 -3.90
CA ALA A 93 0.36 8.59 -4.99
C ALA A 93 -0.54 7.75 -5.90
N LEU A 94 -1.55 7.09 -5.34
CA LEU A 94 -2.45 6.19 -6.05
C LEU A 94 -3.74 6.87 -6.55
N ALA A 95 -3.87 8.20 -6.39
CA ALA A 95 -5.06 8.94 -6.79
C ALA A 95 -5.33 8.83 -8.30
N GLY A 96 -6.50 8.34 -8.66
CA GLY A 96 -6.93 8.16 -10.05
C GLY A 96 -6.23 7.03 -10.82
N VAL A 97 -5.35 6.25 -10.20
CA VAL A 97 -4.80 5.04 -10.84
C VAL A 97 -5.96 4.09 -11.17
N PRO A 98 -6.08 3.60 -12.42
CA PRO A 98 -7.19 2.75 -12.85
C PRO A 98 -7.38 1.53 -11.95
N GLY A 99 -8.63 1.24 -11.58
CA GLY A 99 -8.96 0.09 -10.74
C GLY A 99 -8.61 0.23 -9.26
N ILE A 100 -8.04 1.37 -8.82
CA ILE A 100 -7.76 1.66 -7.41
C ILE A 100 -8.79 2.65 -6.87
N SER A 101 -9.34 2.36 -5.71
CA SER A 101 -10.24 3.26 -4.97
C SER A 101 -9.71 3.48 -3.56
N ASN A 102 -9.57 4.74 -3.16
CA ASN A 102 -9.15 5.09 -1.82
C ASN A 102 -10.26 4.78 -0.80
N THR A 103 -9.89 4.10 0.28
CA THR A 103 -10.73 3.85 1.45
C THR A 103 -10.05 4.28 2.74
N SER A 104 -8.93 4.99 2.63
CA SER A 104 -8.18 5.51 3.77
C SER A 104 -8.95 6.61 4.50
N ASP A 105 -8.77 6.62 5.80
CA ASP A 105 -8.92 7.80 6.64
C ASP A 105 -7.52 8.20 7.17
N THR A 106 -7.44 9.08 8.14
CA THR A 106 -6.15 9.54 8.64
C THR A 106 -5.43 8.54 9.57
N ARG A 107 -6.00 7.36 9.81
CA ARG A 107 -5.47 6.38 10.76
C ARG A 107 -4.40 5.49 10.15
N PHE A 108 -4.64 4.92 8.98
CA PHE A 108 -3.74 4.02 8.27
C PHE A 108 -4.07 3.97 6.78
N ASP A 109 -3.09 3.53 5.98
CA ASP A 109 -3.29 3.34 4.55
C ASP A 109 -4.31 2.22 4.30
N SER A 110 -5.33 2.52 3.51
CA SER A 110 -6.34 1.58 3.09
C SER A 110 -6.88 1.93 1.71
N PHE A 111 -6.92 0.95 0.83
CA PHE A 111 -7.44 1.10 -0.53
C PHE A 111 -8.00 -0.23 -1.02
N ARG A 112 -8.72 -0.16 -2.14
CA ARG A 112 -9.18 -1.32 -2.89
C ARG A 112 -8.51 -1.35 -4.25
N ILE A 113 -8.02 -2.51 -4.63
CA ILE A 113 -7.45 -2.76 -5.94
C ILE A 113 -8.41 -3.72 -6.66
N ARG A 114 -8.93 -3.32 -7.83
CA ARG A 114 -9.93 -4.10 -8.57
C ARG A 114 -11.08 -4.57 -7.68
N GLY A 115 -11.53 -3.68 -6.78
CA GLY A 115 -12.67 -3.93 -5.90
C GLY A 115 -12.38 -4.69 -4.60
N PHE A 116 -11.22 -5.33 -4.44
CA PHE A 116 -10.86 -6.07 -3.23
C PHE A 116 -9.90 -5.28 -2.34
N SER A 117 -9.90 -5.58 -1.04
CA SER A 117 -9.06 -4.87 -0.08
C SER A 117 -7.57 -4.99 -0.43
N GLY A 118 -6.81 -3.91 -0.32
CA GLY A 118 -5.36 -3.88 -0.45
C GLY A 118 -4.63 -3.52 0.85
N ALA A 119 -5.37 -3.34 1.95
CA ALA A 119 -4.80 -2.88 3.22
C ALA A 119 -3.75 -3.84 3.83
N GLY A 120 -3.86 -5.14 3.57
CA GLY A 120 -2.90 -6.15 4.03
C GLY A 120 -1.90 -6.61 2.96
N ASP A 121 -1.90 -5.97 1.78
CA ASP A 121 -1.11 -6.38 0.62
C ASP A 121 -0.06 -5.31 0.28
N LEU A 122 0.56 -4.75 1.33
CA LEU A 122 1.61 -3.75 1.23
C LEU A 122 2.97 -4.40 1.38
N LEU A 123 3.90 -3.97 0.54
CA LEU A 123 5.28 -4.44 0.53
C LEU A 123 6.24 -3.26 0.62
N LEU A 124 7.45 -3.55 1.09
CA LEU A 124 8.61 -2.66 1.05
C LEU A 124 9.78 -3.43 0.46
N ASP A 125 10.22 -3.08 -0.76
CA ASP A 125 11.23 -3.80 -1.54
C ASP A 125 10.97 -5.30 -1.66
N GLY A 126 9.69 -5.67 -1.85
CA GLY A 126 9.24 -7.06 -1.99
C GLY A 126 9.04 -7.80 -0.66
N MET A 127 9.32 -7.20 0.48
CA MET A 127 9.05 -7.76 1.80
C MET A 127 7.71 -7.26 2.33
N ARG A 128 6.97 -8.12 3.04
CA ARG A 128 5.63 -7.80 3.54
C ARG A 128 5.66 -6.74 4.64
N ASP A 129 4.84 -5.72 4.47
CA ASP A 129 4.58 -4.66 5.44
C ASP A 129 3.07 -4.50 5.64
N ASP A 130 2.46 -5.45 6.35
CA ASP A 130 1.02 -5.51 6.63
C ASP A 130 0.62 -4.88 7.98
N ALA A 131 1.50 -4.12 8.60
CA ALA A 131 1.22 -3.36 9.81
C ALA A 131 0.26 -2.19 9.51
N GLN A 132 -0.54 -1.79 10.51
CA GLN A 132 -1.54 -0.71 10.37
C GLN A 132 -0.95 0.63 10.81
N TYR A 133 -0.49 1.43 9.85
CA TYR A 133 0.00 2.81 10.03
C TYR A 133 -0.04 3.57 8.69
N VAL A 134 0.18 4.88 8.71
CA VAL A 134 0.35 5.70 7.50
C VAL A 134 1.83 5.76 7.15
N ARG A 135 2.20 5.26 5.98
CA ARG A 135 3.58 5.08 5.53
C ARG A 135 4.19 6.37 4.99
N SER A 136 5.46 6.61 5.34
CA SER A 136 6.25 7.69 4.75
C SER A 136 6.56 7.41 3.28
N LEU A 137 6.59 8.46 2.46
CA LEU A 137 7.09 8.44 1.09
C LEU A 137 8.50 9.03 0.97
N GLY A 138 9.09 9.58 2.04
CA GLY A 138 10.36 10.32 1.97
C GLY A 138 11.56 9.51 1.50
N ASN A 139 11.60 8.21 1.79
CA ASN A 139 12.65 7.28 1.34
C ASN A 139 12.19 6.38 0.17
N VAL A 140 11.06 6.69 -0.45
CA VAL A 140 10.51 5.89 -1.56
C VAL A 140 10.86 6.55 -2.88
N GLU A 141 11.32 5.77 -3.85
CA GLU A 141 11.61 6.21 -5.21
C GLU A 141 10.36 6.12 -6.09
N ARG A 142 9.70 4.96 -6.04
CA ARG A 142 8.47 4.68 -6.78
C ARG A 142 7.60 3.66 -6.05
N VAL A 143 6.34 3.63 -6.44
CA VAL A 143 5.38 2.62 -6.00
C VAL A 143 5.00 1.77 -7.20
N GLU A 144 5.19 0.45 -7.09
CA GLU A 144 4.74 -0.51 -8.09
C GLU A 144 3.45 -1.18 -7.60
N VAL A 145 2.41 -1.18 -8.43
CA VAL A 145 1.13 -1.82 -8.14
C VAL A 145 0.92 -2.99 -9.09
N LEU A 146 1.12 -4.20 -8.60
CA LEU A 146 0.81 -5.42 -9.35
C LEU A 146 -0.67 -5.76 -9.10
N LYS A 147 -1.50 -5.69 -10.15
CA LYS A 147 -2.94 -5.87 -10.04
C LYS A 147 -3.35 -7.34 -10.19
N GLY A 148 -4.25 -7.79 -9.32
CA GLY A 148 -4.69 -9.18 -9.24
C GLY A 148 -3.84 -10.05 -8.31
N PRO A 149 -4.17 -11.35 -8.17
CA PRO A 149 -3.51 -12.27 -7.25
C PRO A 149 -2.01 -12.36 -7.45
N ALA A 150 -1.24 -12.14 -6.36
CA ALA A 150 0.21 -12.14 -6.36
C ALA A 150 0.81 -13.20 -5.40
N ALA A 151 -0.02 -14.12 -4.88
CA ALA A 151 0.42 -15.07 -3.86
C ALA A 151 1.49 -16.06 -4.34
N ALA A 152 1.57 -16.36 -5.62
CA ALA A 152 2.66 -17.19 -6.16
C ALA A 152 4.06 -16.60 -5.84
N LEU A 153 4.15 -15.29 -5.66
CA LEU A 153 5.39 -14.58 -5.34
C LEU A 153 5.45 -14.13 -3.87
N TYR A 154 4.35 -13.55 -3.36
CA TYR A 154 4.33 -12.82 -2.08
C TYR A 154 3.48 -13.46 -0.98
N GLY A 155 2.93 -14.64 -1.25
CA GLY A 155 2.14 -15.40 -0.28
C GLY A 155 0.74 -14.80 -0.05
N ARG A 156 0.19 -15.06 1.13
CA ARG A 156 -1.17 -14.69 1.52
C ARG A 156 -1.54 -13.25 1.18
N GLY A 157 -2.82 -12.99 0.90
CA GLY A 157 -3.33 -11.63 0.67
C GLY A 157 -4.80 -11.65 0.24
N SER A 158 -5.38 -10.48 0.05
CA SER A 158 -6.79 -10.32 -0.35
C SER A 158 -7.04 -10.67 -1.83
N GLY A 159 -5.99 -10.62 -2.65
CA GLY A 159 -6.03 -10.98 -4.06
C GLY A 159 -6.45 -9.88 -5.03
N GLY A 160 -6.71 -8.66 -4.55
CA GLY A 160 -6.91 -7.50 -5.44
C GLY A 160 -5.64 -7.06 -6.15
N GLY A 161 -4.51 -7.21 -5.47
CA GLY A 161 -3.17 -6.84 -5.93
C GLY A 161 -2.24 -6.57 -4.76
N VAL A 162 -0.99 -6.24 -5.06
CA VAL A 162 -0.01 -5.79 -4.07
C VAL A 162 0.53 -4.41 -4.43
N VAL A 163 0.82 -3.60 -3.42
CA VAL A 163 1.46 -2.29 -3.55
C VAL A 163 2.83 -2.37 -2.94
N ASN A 164 3.85 -2.29 -3.77
CA ASN A 164 5.25 -2.40 -3.37
C ASN A 164 5.92 -1.03 -3.43
N ARG A 165 6.40 -0.55 -2.29
CA ARG A 165 7.22 0.66 -2.19
C ARG A 165 8.66 0.27 -2.47
N ILE A 166 9.23 0.81 -3.55
CA ILE A 166 10.64 0.64 -3.90
C ILE A 166 11.41 1.80 -3.30
N THR A 167 12.38 1.49 -2.44
CA THR A 167 13.13 2.51 -1.73
C THR A 167 14.30 3.04 -2.54
N LYS A 168 14.71 4.26 -2.22
CA LYS A 168 15.93 4.87 -2.72
C LYS A 168 17.15 4.09 -2.23
N GLN A 169 18.05 3.74 -3.15
CA GLN A 169 19.27 3.01 -2.87
C GLN A 169 20.53 3.88 -3.09
N PRO A 170 21.68 3.54 -2.45
CA PRO A 170 22.95 4.19 -2.75
C PRO A 170 23.36 4.02 -4.20
N LEU A 171 23.71 5.13 -4.86
CA LEU A 171 24.09 5.22 -6.27
C LEU A 171 25.61 5.43 -6.44
N PRO A 172 26.19 5.15 -7.61
CA PRO A 172 27.62 5.35 -7.85
C PRO A 172 28.03 6.84 -7.95
N GLU A 173 27.07 7.74 -8.19
CA GLU A 173 27.34 9.17 -8.28
C GLU A 173 27.30 9.82 -6.89
N THR A 174 28.00 10.94 -6.71
CA THR A 174 27.90 11.80 -5.51
C THR A 174 26.99 12.97 -5.82
N PHE A 175 25.96 13.16 -4.99
CA PHE A 175 25.05 14.30 -5.08
C PHE A 175 24.42 14.62 -3.72
N GLY A 176 23.90 15.84 -3.59
CA GLY A 176 23.07 16.27 -2.49
C GLY A 176 21.83 17.01 -2.98
N HIS A 177 20.67 16.73 -2.37
CA HIS A 177 19.45 17.47 -2.59
C HIS A 177 18.93 17.94 -1.22
N VAL A 178 18.66 19.23 -1.08
CA VAL A 178 18.00 19.83 0.09
C VAL A 178 16.74 20.51 -0.39
N SER A 179 15.61 20.26 0.23
CA SER A 179 14.36 20.89 -0.13
C SER A 179 13.65 21.51 1.06
N ALA A 180 12.98 22.64 0.80
CA ALA A 180 12.05 23.28 1.71
C ALA A 180 10.69 23.41 1.05
N THR A 181 9.63 23.14 1.79
CA THR A 181 8.25 23.15 1.29
C THR A 181 7.38 23.97 2.24
N THR A 182 6.52 24.81 1.68
CA THR A 182 5.45 25.50 2.40
C THR A 182 4.16 25.41 1.62
N GLY A 183 3.02 25.59 2.27
CA GLY A 183 1.74 25.50 1.57
C GLY A 183 0.53 25.89 2.38
N SER A 184 -0.63 25.66 1.81
CA SER A 184 -1.93 25.90 2.43
C SER A 184 -2.06 25.19 3.78
N ALA A 185 -2.94 25.70 4.65
CA ALA A 185 -3.21 25.19 5.99
C ALA A 185 -1.96 25.12 6.91
N GLY A 186 -0.99 26.00 6.75
CA GLY A 186 0.20 26.05 7.61
C GLY A 186 1.20 24.94 7.37
N ARG A 187 1.16 24.28 6.21
CA ARG A 187 2.17 23.27 5.83
C ARG A 187 3.58 23.86 5.85
N LEU A 188 4.51 23.14 6.46
CA LEU A 188 5.93 23.47 6.47
C LEU A 188 6.76 22.17 6.52
N GLY A 189 7.76 22.06 5.64
CA GLY A 189 8.61 20.87 5.59
C GLY A 189 10.02 21.16 5.11
N ALA A 190 10.95 20.31 5.51
CA ALA A 190 12.31 20.28 4.98
C ALA A 190 12.78 18.84 4.85
N SER A 191 13.55 18.55 3.79
CA SER A 191 14.13 17.23 3.58
C SER A 191 15.51 17.32 2.96
N VAL A 192 16.29 16.25 3.15
CA VAL A 192 17.61 16.06 2.55
C VAL A 192 17.68 14.66 1.92
N ASP A 193 18.38 14.56 0.79
CA ASP A 193 18.74 13.32 0.12
C ASP A 193 20.20 13.42 -0.32
N LEU A 194 21.10 12.78 0.42
CA LEU A 194 22.53 12.84 0.25
C LEU A 194 23.05 11.48 -0.18
N ASN A 195 23.75 11.43 -1.31
CA ASN A 195 24.36 10.21 -1.82
C ASN A 195 25.85 10.41 -2.05
N ARG A 196 26.68 9.46 -1.60
CA ARG A 196 28.12 9.54 -1.76
C ARG A 196 28.74 8.19 -2.08
N ALA A 197 29.52 8.14 -3.14
CA ALA A 197 30.46 7.06 -3.39
C ALA A 197 31.70 7.29 -2.49
N LEU A 198 31.97 6.35 -1.57
CA LEU A 198 33.12 6.42 -0.65
C LEU A 198 34.39 5.83 -1.30
N SER A 199 34.17 4.78 -2.12
CA SER A 199 35.20 4.11 -2.92
C SER A 199 34.50 3.43 -4.10
N GLY A 200 35.27 2.73 -4.96
CA GLY A 200 34.67 1.96 -6.06
C GLY A 200 33.64 0.93 -5.64
N GLU A 201 33.75 0.39 -4.43
CA GLU A 201 32.87 -0.68 -3.91
C GLU A 201 31.82 -0.18 -2.90
N TRP A 202 32.09 0.90 -2.15
CA TRP A 202 31.24 1.38 -1.06
C TRP A 202 30.49 2.65 -1.41
N ARG A 203 29.21 2.66 -1.18
CA ARG A 203 28.30 3.77 -1.41
C ARG A 203 27.38 3.94 -0.22
N VAL A 204 27.06 5.19 0.11
CA VAL A 204 26.12 5.53 1.21
C VAL A 204 25.08 6.50 0.70
N ARG A 205 23.85 6.40 1.25
CA ARG A 205 22.79 7.37 1.02
C ARG A 205 22.05 7.66 2.31
N LEU A 206 21.70 8.91 2.52
CA LEU A 206 20.90 9.38 3.64
C LEU A 206 19.69 10.15 3.12
N ASN A 207 18.50 9.69 3.46
CA ASN A 207 17.27 10.45 3.30
C ASN A 207 16.75 10.82 4.68
N ALA A 208 16.43 12.10 4.92
CA ALA A 208 15.84 12.54 6.16
C ALA A 208 14.91 13.72 5.92
N GLY A 209 13.92 13.89 6.77
CA GLY A 209 13.02 15.02 6.68
C GLY A 209 12.14 15.19 7.91
N ARG A 210 11.61 16.39 8.02
CA ARG A 210 10.59 16.75 9.00
C ARG A 210 9.54 17.61 8.32
N GLU A 211 8.28 17.29 8.58
CA GLU A 211 7.12 17.95 7.99
C GLU A 211 6.08 18.21 9.08
N HIS A 212 5.50 19.40 9.05
CA HIS A 212 4.26 19.71 9.72
C HIS A 212 3.18 19.88 8.64
N ASP A 213 2.16 19.05 8.72
CA ASP A 213 1.00 19.08 7.82
C ASP A 213 -0.20 19.62 8.58
N GLY A 214 -0.58 20.87 8.32
CA GLY A 214 -1.89 21.35 8.69
C GLY A 214 -2.97 20.73 7.76
N SER A 215 -4.19 20.84 8.17
CA SER A 215 -5.35 20.33 7.40
C SER A 215 -6.36 21.43 7.14
N PHE A 216 -7.16 21.26 6.08
CA PHE A 216 -8.34 22.08 5.89
C PHE A 216 -9.46 21.73 6.89
N ARG A 217 -9.34 20.60 7.57
CA ARG A 217 -10.24 20.18 8.64
C ARG A 217 -9.88 20.90 9.93
N ASP A 218 -10.90 21.41 10.62
CA ASP A 218 -10.72 22.09 11.89
C ASP A 218 -10.06 21.16 12.91
N GLN A 219 -9.11 21.67 13.71
CA GLN A 219 -8.42 20.94 14.77
C GLN A 219 -7.62 19.71 14.31
N VAL A 220 -7.40 19.54 13.00
CA VAL A 220 -6.64 18.40 12.45
C VAL A 220 -5.32 18.90 11.92
N ASP A 221 -4.25 18.33 12.45
CA ASP A 221 -2.86 18.56 12.02
C ASP A 221 -2.01 17.32 12.29
N GLY A 222 -0.77 17.34 11.83
CA GLY A 222 0.19 16.28 12.11
C GLY A 222 1.62 16.73 11.91
N THR A 223 2.54 16.04 12.58
CA THR A 223 3.98 16.23 12.39
C THR A 223 4.65 14.88 12.18
N ARG A 224 5.40 14.77 11.10
CA ARG A 224 6.19 13.60 10.75
C ARG A 224 7.67 13.92 10.73
N GLN A 225 8.47 12.96 11.14
CA GLN A 225 9.92 12.99 10.96
C GLN A 225 10.41 11.60 10.56
N TYR A 226 11.36 11.54 9.63
CA TYR A 226 11.95 10.30 9.17
C TYR A 226 13.46 10.45 8.95
N VAL A 227 14.17 9.34 9.15
CA VAL A 227 15.61 9.23 8.85
C VAL A 227 15.85 7.83 8.28
N ALA A 228 16.47 7.78 7.11
CA ALA A 228 16.69 6.54 6.37
C ALA A 228 18.13 6.48 5.80
N PRO A 229 19.15 6.11 6.62
CA PRO A 229 20.48 5.80 6.13
C PRO A 229 20.51 4.43 5.43
N SER A 230 21.32 4.34 4.40
CA SER A 230 21.62 3.10 3.69
C SER A 230 23.08 3.03 3.26
N ILE A 231 23.62 1.82 3.22
CA ILE A 231 24.98 1.55 2.75
C ILE A 231 24.95 0.35 1.81
N LYS A 232 25.65 0.44 0.70
CA LYS A 232 25.83 -0.63 -0.27
C LYS A 232 27.31 -0.88 -0.50
N TRP A 233 27.69 -2.14 -0.33
CA TRP A 233 28.94 -2.67 -0.81
C TRP A 233 28.70 -3.53 -2.04
N GLN A 234 29.54 -3.41 -3.06
CA GLN A 234 29.42 -4.19 -4.28
C GLN A 234 30.79 -4.39 -4.92
N ASP A 235 31.17 -5.64 -5.13
CA ASP A 235 32.26 -6.03 -6.00
C ASP A 235 31.73 -6.66 -7.30
N ALA A 236 32.62 -7.27 -8.13
CA ALA A 236 32.22 -7.88 -9.40
C ALA A 236 31.21 -9.02 -9.27
N ARG A 237 31.16 -9.74 -8.14
CA ARG A 237 30.32 -10.91 -7.96
C ARG A 237 29.33 -10.80 -6.80
N ARG A 238 29.51 -9.85 -5.89
CA ARG A 238 28.74 -9.76 -4.65
C ARG A 238 28.23 -8.36 -4.45
N SER A 239 27.04 -8.26 -3.88
CA SER A 239 26.44 -7.01 -3.46
C SER A 239 25.78 -7.18 -2.10
N TRP A 240 26.00 -6.24 -1.21
CA TRP A 240 25.35 -6.20 0.10
C TRP A 240 24.77 -4.83 0.36
N LEU A 241 23.45 -4.75 0.46
CA LEU A 241 22.69 -3.55 0.79
C LEU A 241 22.15 -3.66 2.22
N LEU A 242 22.49 -2.70 3.06
CA LEU A 242 21.94 -2.53 4.39
C LEU A 242 21.17 -1.22 4.45
N GLN A 243 19.95 -1.26 4.95
CA GLN A 243 19.06 -0.12 5.08
C GLN A 243 18.44 -0.08 6.46
N PHE A 244 18.36 1.11 7.01
CA PHE A 244 17.59 1.41 8.21
C PHE A 244 16.61 2.53 7.91
N GLU A 245 15.42 2.48 8.49
CA GLU A 245 14.44 3.56 8.42
C GLU A 245 13.79 3.74 9.79
N TYR A 246 13.79 4.96 10.26
CA TYR A 246 13.01 5.43 11.39
C TYR A 246 11.97 6.40 10.87
N ASP A 247 10.70 6.19 11.21
CA ASP A 247 9.58 7.09 10.89
C ASP A 247 8.73 7.27 12.14
N ALA A 248 8.50 8.53 12.52
CA ALA A 248 7.61 8.88 13.60
C ALA A 248 6.58 9.90 13.11
N TYR A 249 5.31 9.56 13.24
CA TYR A 249 4.19 10.39 12.82
C TYR A 249 3.17 10.57 13.94
N GLU A 250 3.04 11.80 14.42
CA GLU A 250 2.02 12.21 15.38
C GLU A 250 1.00 13.08 14.67
N ARG A 251 -0.30 12.79 14.88
CA ARG A 251 -1.40 13.48 14.21
C ARG A 251 -2.70 13.39 14.98
N VAL A 252 -3.62 14.32 14.69
CA VAL A 252 -5.01 14.22 15.12
C VAL A 252 -5.76 13.29 14.15
N PRO A 253 -6.31 12.14 14.63
CA PRO A 253 -7.04 11.23 13.76
C PRO A 253 -8.43 11.76 13.41
N ASP A 254 -8.73 11.84 12.10
CA ASP A 254 -10.04 12.21 11.58
C ASP A 254 -10.65 11.03 10.82
N ARG A 255 -11.92 10.72 11.11
CA ARG A 255 -12.65 9.66 10.42
C ARG A 255 -13.73 10.17 9.47
N GLY A 256 -13.82 11.50 9.29
CA GLY A 256 -14.79 12.14 8.41
C GLY A 256 -16.10 12.47 9.09
N MET A 257 -17.14 12.61 8.29
CA MET A 257 -18.44 13.18 8.64
C MET A 257 -19.56 12.16 8.54
N PRO A 258 -20.62 12.24 9.38
CA PRO A 258 -21.80 11.38 9.28
C PRO A 258 -22.76 11.84 8.17
N ALA A 259 -23.45 10.87 7.58
CA ALA A 259 -24.56 11.09 6.64
C ALA A 259 -25.87 11.33 7.40
N PRO A 260 -26.62 12.42 7.13
CA PRO A 260 -27.94 12.64 7.69
C PRO A 260 -28.97 11.60 7.24
N VAL A 261 -29.85 11.17 8.15
CA VAL A 261 -31.04 10.37 7.82
C VAL A 261 -32.10 11.26 7.21
N VAL A 262 -32.64 10.89 6.05
CA VAL A 262 -33.66 11.67 5.33
C VAL A 262 -35.00 10.92 5.19
N ALA A 263 -35.00 9.61 5.39
CA ALA A 263 -36.23 8.83 5.40
C ALA A 263 -36.17 7.68 6.42
N LEU A 264 -37.31 7.33 6.97
CA LEU A 264 -37.50 6.26 7.95
C LEU A 264 -38.51 5.23 7.43
N ASP A 265 -38.34 3.98 7.83
CA ASP A 265 -39.35 2.94 7.64
C ASP A 265 -40.51 3.10 8.65
N ARG A 266 -41.56 2.27 8.56
CA ARG A 266 -42.71 2.29 9.47
C ARG A 266 -42.35 1.99 10.93
N ALA A 267 -41.22 1.32 11.17
CA ALA A 267 -40.70 1.02 12.51
C ALA A 267 -39.77 2.13 13.03
N GLY A 268 -39.53 3.20 12.22
CA GLY A 268 -38.65 4.32 12.52
C GLY A 268 -37.19 4.01 12.40
N ASN A 269 -36.77 3.01 11.59
CA ASN A 269 -35.37 2.76 11.26
C ASN A 269 -34.96 3.60 10.06
N PRO A 270 -33.68 3.99 9.97
CA PRO A 270 -33.15 4.70 8.80
C PRO A 270 -33.33 3.90 7.51
N LEU A 271 -34.01 4.49 6.53
CA LEU A 271 -34.28 3.91 5.21
C LEU A 271 -33.44 4.58 4.11
N ALA A 272 -33.18 5.88 4.24
CA ALA A 272 -32.37 6.62 3.28
C ALA A 272 -31.51 7.69 3.99
N PHE A 273 -30.39 8.02 3.34
CA PHE A 273 -29.39 8.96 3.81
C PHE A 273 -29.10 10.00 2.73
N SER A 274 -28.75 11.22 3.15
CA SER A 274 -28.18 12.25 2.28
C SER A 274 -26.67 12.38 2.47
N LEU A 275 -26.02 13.10 1.56
CA LEU A 275 -24.65 13.52 1.75
C LEU A 275 -24.50 14.37 3.01
N PRO A 276 -23.30 14.38 3.66
CA PRO A 276 -23.06 15.23 4.82
C PRO A 276 -23.49 16.68 4.59
N SER A 277 -24.16 17.27 5.56
CA SER A 277 -24.68 18.66 5.52
C SER A 277 -23.79 19.65 6.28
N ALA A 278 -22.86 19.16 7.10
CA ALA A 278 -21.85 19.99 7.73
C ALA A 278 -20.82 20.50 6.69
N SER A 279 -20.17 21.61 7.01
CA SER A 279 -19.05 22.12 6.21
C SER A 279 -17.96 21.07 6.06
N ARG A 280 -17.24 21.05 4.93
CA ARG A 280 -16.11 20.12 4.71
C ARG A 280 -14.97 20.32 5.71
N GLU A 281 -14.89 21.46 6.35
CA GLU A 281 -13.91 21.80 7.39
C GLU A 281 -14.27 21.19 8.76
N THR A 282 -15.55 20.89 8.99
CA THR A 282 -16.07 20.47 10.30
C THR A 282 -15.47 19.15 10.79
N PHE A 283 -14.82 19.17 11.96
CA PHE A 283 -14.28 18.02 12.67
C PHE A 283 -15.30 17.41 13.62
N PHE A 284 -15.33 16.08 13.75
CA PHE A 284 -16.27 15.36 14.63
C PHE A 284 -15.60 14.63 15.80
N GLY A 285 -14.29 14.78 15.97
CA GLY A 285 -13.52 14.22 17.07
C GLY A 285 -13.57 15.09 18.34
N ALA A 286 -12.61 14.91 19.22
CA ALA A 286 -12.43 15.68 20.46
C ALA A 286 -11.19 16.55 20.36
N ALA A 287 -11.40 17.87 20.25
CA ALA A 287 -10.33 18.84 20.15
C ALA A 287 -9.40 18.79 21.37
N GLY A 288 -8.09 18.88 21.13
CA GLY A 288 -7.06 18.89 22.17
C GLY A 288 -6.87 17.57 22.93
N ARG A 289 -7.64 16.51 22.58
CA ARG A 289 -7.50 15.18 23.19
C ARG A 289 -7.14 14.12 22.20
N ASP A 290 -7.79 14.10 21.04
CA ASP A 290 -7.59 13.05 20.05
C ASP A 290 -6.15 13.10 19.50
N THR A 291 -5.46 11.97 19.56
CA THR A 291 -4.08 11.84 19.09
C THR A 291 -3.82 10.43 18.56
N LEU A 292 -2.99 10.34 17.55
CA LEU A 292 -2.45 9.10 17.01
C LEU A 292 -0.96 9.27 16.77
N ARG A 293 -0.18 8.41 17.41
CA ARG A 293 1.28 8.40 17.27
C ARG A 293 1.74 7.04 16.81
N ASP A 294 2.37 7.00 15.65
CA ASP A 294 3.05 5.84 15.11
C ASP A 294 4.57 6.06 15.18
N THR A 295 5.30 5.06 15.65
CA THR A 295 6.76 5.00 15.58
C THR A 295 7.15 3.69 14.94
N ASN A 296 7.75 3.76 13.76
CA ASN A 296 8.17 2.62 12.98
C ASN A 296 9.69 2.59 12.83
N MET A 297 10.29 1.42 13.03
CA MET A 297 11.69 1.13 12.74
C MET A 297 11.76 -0.05 11.81
N ASN A 298 12.49 0.10 10.72
CA ASN A 298 12.64 -0.93 9.71
C ASN A 298 14.12 -1.16 9.40
N TRP A 299 14.56 -2.41 9.50
CA TRP A 299 15.91 -2.86 9.16
C TRP A 299 15.82 -3.84 8.01
N ARG A 300 16.67 -3.66 7.00
CA ARG A 300 16.72 -4.56 5.85
C ARG A 300 18.16 -4.84 5.49
N SER A 301 18.42 -6.11 5.14
CA SER A 301 19.68 -6.60 4.62
C SER A 301 19.40 -7.43 3.37
N VAL A 302 19.99 -7.06 2.26
CA VAL A 302 19.91 -7.83 1.01
C VAL A 302 21.33 -8.13 0.55
N PHE A 303 21.67 -9.42 0.51
CA PHE A 303 22.94 -9.92 0.01
C PHE A 303 22.69 -10.70 -1.27
N THR A 304 23.46 -10.42 -2.32
CA THR A 304 23.39 -11.11 -3.62
C THR A 304 24.78 -11.60 -3.99
N HIS A 305 24.88 -12.82 -4.51
CA HIS A 305 26.12 -13.42 -4.98
C HIS A 305 25.92 -14.09 -6.33
N ALA A 306 26.70 -13.70 -7.34
CA ALA A 306 26.77 -14.37 -8.64
C ALA A 306 27.53 -15.68 -8.50
N LEU A 307 26.91 -16.77 -8.96
CA LEU A 307 27.47 -18.13 -8.87
C LEU A 307 28.26 -18.52 -10.15
N GLY A 308 28.04 -17.82 -11.24
CA GLY A 308 28.61 -18.07 -12.58
C GLY A 308 27.51 -18.23 -13.63
N GLY A 309 27.81 -17.85 -14.87
CA GLY A 309 26.77 -17.59 -15.87
C GLY A 309 25.87 -16.44 -15.41
N ASP A 310 24.58 -16.53 -15.58
CA ASP A 310 23.62 -15.59 -15.05
C ASP A 310 22.95 -16.08 -13.73
N TRP A 311 23.47 -17.16 -13.14
CA TRP A 311 22.96 -17.68 -11.86
C TRP A 311 23.42 -16.82 -10.70
N GLN A 312 22.46 -16.47 -9.83
CA GLN A 312 22.70 -15.74 -8.60
C GLN A 312 21.87 -16.28 -7.44
N VAL A 313 22.43 -16.19 -6.25
CA VAL A 313 21.71 -16.39 -5.00
C VAL A 313 21.51 -15.05 -4.31
N LYS A 314 20.30 -14.81 -3.83
CA LYS A 314 19.93 -13.61 -3.05
C LYS A 314 19.38 -14.04 -1.70
N HIS A 315 19.94 -13.49 -0.62
CA HIS A 315 19.40 -13.57 0.73
C HIS A 315 18.83 -12.23 1.12
N ALA A 316 17.62 -12.22 1.65
CA ALA A 316 16.96 -11.03 2.16
C ALA A 316 16.50 -11.25 3.60
N LEU A 317 16.72 -10.25 4.46
CA LEU A 317 16.24 -10.18 5.85
C LEU A 317 15.60 -8.82 6.08
N GLY A 318 14.39 -8.82 6.63
CA GLY A 318 13.65 -7.63 7.04
C GLY A 318 13.16 -7.74 8.48
N VAL A 319 13.27 -6.66 9.24
CA VAL A 319 12.74 -6.53 10.60
C VAL A 319 12.00 -5.21 10.70
N LEU A 320 10.68 -5.28 10.91
CA LEU A 320 9.83 -4.12 11.16
C LEU A 320 9.35 -4.13 12.59
N ASN A 321 9.51 -3.01 13.29
CA ASN A 321 9.01 -2.82 14.65
C ASN A 321 8.16 -1.54 14.70
N LEU A 322 6.85 -1.70 14.88
CA LEU A 322 5.88 -0.61 15.00
C LEU A 322 5.36 -0.53 16.44
N HIS A 323 5.35 0.67 16.99
CA HIS A 323 4.57 1.04 18.17
C HIS A 323 3.56 2.10 17.78
N SER A 324 2.27 1.84 18.02
CA SER A 324 1.16 2.72 17.69
C SER A 324 0.30 2.96 18.93
N THR A 325 0.16 4.22 19.31
CA THR A 325 -0.75 4.66 20.38
C THR A 325 -1.82 5.56 19.80
N PHE A 326 -3.06 5.36 20.22
CA PHE A 326 -4.23 5.95 19.60
C PHE A 326 -5.28 6.29 20.65
N ASP A 327 -5.70 7.53 20.70
CA ASP A 327 -6.86 8.03 21.45
C ASP A 327 -7.74 8.81 20.49
N ASN A 328 -8.93 8.34 20.19
CA ASN A 328 -9.78 8.93 19.18
C ASN A 328 -11.25 8.88 19.55
N THR A 329 -11.85 10.02 19.50
CA THR A 329 -13.29 10.19 19.54
C THR A 329 -13.84 10.20 18.12
N TYR A 330 -14.86 9.43 17.86
CA TYR A 330 -15.42 9.28 16.51
C TYR A 330 -16.92 9.05 16.54
N VAL A 331 -17.58 9.41 15.45
CA VAL A 331 -19.00 9.17 15.25
C VAL A 331 -19.24 7.69 15.01
N THR A 332 -20.18 7.10 15.78
CA THR A 332 -20.71 5.76 15.54
C THR A 332 -21.87 5.82 14.54
N GLN A 333 -22.35 4.65 14.08
CA GLN A 333 -23.54 4.59 13.22
C GLN A 333 -24.86 4.76 13.99
N SER A 334 -24.80 5.02 15.30
CA SER A 334 -25.97 5.14 16.15
C SER A 334 -26.41 6.58 16.30
N TYR A 335 -27.69 6.84 16.09
CA TYR A 335 -28.34 8.09 16.43
C TYR A 335 -28.91 8.01 17.85
N ILE A 336 -29.16 9.15 18.49
CA ILE A 336 -29.71 9.16 19.87
C ILE A 336 -31.10 8.53 19.88
N ALA A 337 -31.25 7.46 20.65
CA ALA A 337 -32.42 6.60 20.57
C ALA A 337 -33.64 7.06 21.38
N LYS A 338 -33.49 7.94 22.41
CA LYS A 338 -34.63 8.30 23.28
C LYS A 338 -34.59 9.79 23.69
N PRO A 339 -35.48 10.63 23.19
CA PRO A 339 -36.26 10.41 21.96
C PRO A 339 -35.31 10.27 20.74
N ARG A 340 -35.72 9.56 19.71
CA ARG A 340 -34.93 9.42 18.49
C ARG A 340 -34.69 10.82 17.89
N ASP A 341 -33.46 11.31 18.02
CA ASP A 341 -33.03 12.60 17.50
C ASP A 341 -31.98 12.39 16.38
N TYR A 342 -32.43 12.47 15.13
CA TYR A 342 -31.58 12.33 13.96
C TYR A 342 -30.75 13.58 13.64
N ARG A 343 -30.86 14.66 14.44
CA ARG A 343 -30.00 15.84 14.39
C ARG A 343 -28.72 15.66 15.21
N ARG A 344 -28.66 14.62 16.04
CA ARG A 344 -27.50 14.31 16.88
C ARG A 344 -27.01 12.89 16.62
N VAL A 345 -25.70 12.73 16.66
CA VAL A 345 -25.01 11.45 16.47
C VAL A 345 -24.27 11.07 17.75
N GLN A 346 -24.30 9.77 18.05
CA GLN A 346 -23.54 9.22 19.15
C GLN A 346 -22.07 9.17 18.77
N ARG A 347 -21.19 9.55 19.69
CA ARG A 347 -19.75 9.33 19.58
C ARG A 347 -19.32 8.22 20.54
N ALA A 348 -18.22 7.55 20.17
CA ALA A 348 -17.47 6.66 21.04
C ALA A 348 -16.01 7.13 21.10
N ARG A 349 -15.35 6.81 22.20
CA ARG A 349 -13.92 6.99 22.37
C ARG A 349 -13.23 5.63 22.29
N TYR A 350 -12.20 5.54 21.48
CA TYR A 350 -11.42 4.32 21.26
C TYR A 350 -9.95 4.60 21.55
N LEU A 351 -9.38 3.79 22.44
CA LEU A 351 -7.97 3.87 22.76
C LEU A 351 -7.27 2.58 22.34
N GLN A 352 -6.05 2.71 21.86
CA GLN A 352 -5.19 1.60 21.47
C GLN A 352 -3.76 1.84 21.97
N ASP A 353 -3.13 0.77 22.46
CA ASP A 353 -1.69 0.64 22.59
C ASP A 353 -1.28 -0.66 21.89
N MET A 354 -0.58 -0.56 20.77
CA MET A 354 -0.25 -1.71 19.91
C MET A 354 1.24 -1.76 19.63
N THR A 355 1.82 -2.93 19.82
CA THR A 355 3.14 -3.25 19.32
C THR A 355 3.05 -4.32 18.24
N HIS A 356 3.82 -4.14 17.15
CA HIS A 356 3.91 -5.09 16.06
C HIS A 356 5.38 -5.29 15.68
N LEU A 357 5.90 -6.49 15.87
CA LEU A 357 7.22 -6.91 15.40
C LEU A 357 7.01 -7.94 14.30
N ASN A 358 7.61 -7.67 13.13
CA ASN A 358 7.61 -8.56 11.97
C ASN A 358 9.05 -8.85 11.55
N VAL A 359 9.40 -10.11 11.42
CA VAL A 359 10.70 -10.58 10.94
C VAL A 359 10.47 -11.48 9.75
N GLN A 360 11.14 -11.21 8.65
CA GLN A 360 11.06 -12.00 7.43
C GLN A 360 12.45 -12.28 6.90
N THR A 361 12.67 -13.50 6.44
CA THR A 361 13.91 -13.87 5.76
C THR A 361 13.62 -14.83 4.63
N GLY A 362 14.43 -14.79 3.59
CA GLY A 362 14.30 -15.69 2.45
C GLY A 362 15.59 -15.82 1.66
N VAL A 363 15.71 -16.93 0.98
CA VAL A 363 16.78 -17.20 0.01
C VAL A 363 16.15 -17.48 -1.34
N GLU A 364 16.64 -16.83 -2.37
CA GLU A 364 16.22 -16.98 -3.76
C GLU A 364 17.41 -17.39 -4.60
N LEU A 365 17.21 -18.36 -5.48
CA LEU A 365 18.13 -18.74 -6.55
C LEU A 365 17.45 -18.38 -7.87
N SER A 366 18.14 -17.59 -8.70
CA SER A 366 17.65 -17.23 -10.04
C SER A 366 18.75 -17.35 -11.07
N GLY A 367 18.38 -17.65 -12.30
CA GLY A 367 19.30 -17.81 -13.43
C GLY A 367 18.63 -18.45 -14.62
N THR A 368 19.39 -18.64 -15.70
CA THR A 368 18.90 -19.26 -16.93
C THR A 368 19.44 -20.70 -17.08
N LEU A 369 18.53 -21.63 -17.36
CA LEU A 369 18.83 -23.00 -17.77
C LEU A 369 18.40 -23.17 -19.23
N ALA A 370 19.26 -23.69 -20.09
CA ALA A 370 18.89 -23.98 -21.48
C ALA A 370 18.57 -25.47 -21.65
N THR A 371 17.38 -25.77 -22.20
CA THR A 371 17.05 -27.12 -22.71
C THR A 371 17.06 -27.10 -24.23
N GLY A 372 18.21 -27.47 -24.81
CA GLY A 372 18.46 -27.27 -26.24
C GLY A 372 18.47 -25.76 -26.59
N PRO A 373 17.66 -25.33 -27.57
CA PRO A 373 17.59 -23.91 -27.97
C PRO A 373 16.60 -23.08 -27.09
N VAL A 374 15.98 -23.68 -26.06
CA VAL A 374 14.95 -23.05 -25.25
C VAL A 374 15.53 -22.58 -23.91
N PRO A 375 15.61 -21.26 -23.66
CA PRO A 375 16.02 -20.72 -22.37
C PRO A 375 14.86 -20.72 -21.37
N HIS A 376 15.15 -21.17 -20.15
CA HIS A 376 14.29 -21.19 -18.98
C HIS A 376 14.83 -20.20 -17.95
N HIS A 377 14.14 -19.11 -17.69
CA HIS A 377 14.51 -18.13 -16.67
C HIS A 377 13.87 -18.53 -15.34
N MET A 378 14.63 -19.20 -14.52
CA MET A 378 14.16 -19.82 -13.29
C MET A 378 14.31 -18.90 -12.08
N LEU A 379 13.35 -18.96 -11.17
CA LEU A 379 13.40 -18.41 -9.83
C LEU A 379 12.88 -19.47 -8.85
N ILE A 380 13.69 -19.84 -7.87
CA ILE A 380 13.32 -20.78 -6.82
C ILE A 380 13.62 -20.11 -5.49
N GLY A 381 12.72 -20.21 -4.52
CA GLY A 381 12.93 -19.57 -3.23
C GLY A 381 12.30 -20.29 -2.07
N ILE A 382 12.86 -20.03 -0.90
CA ILE A 382 12.31 -20.40 0.41
C ILE A 382 12.19 -19.15 1.26
N GLU A 383 11.11 -19.07 2.04
CA GLU A 383 10.84 -17.92 2.91
C GLU A 383 10.35 -18.38 4.27
N TYR A 384 10.73 -17.62 5.27
CA TYR A 384 10.22 -17.70 6.64
C TYR A 384 9.81 -16.32 7.11
N GLY A 385 8.60 -16.23 7.65
CA GLY A 385 8.06 -15.04 8.30
C GLY A 385 7.66 -15.35 9.75
N TRP A 386 7.87 -14.38 10.62
CA TRP A 386 7.41 -14.43 12.00
C TRP A 386 6.92 -13.08 12.46
N GLN A 387 5.72 -13.04 13.04
CA GLN A 387 5.12 -11.82 13.54
C GLN A 387 4.64 -11.98 14.98
N LYS A 388 4.80 -10.91 15.74
CA LYS A 388 4.20 -10.75 17.06
C LYS A 388 3.44 -9.44 17.08
N ARG A 389 2.13 -9.51 17.28
CA ARG A 389 1.25 -8.35 17.38
C ARG A 389 0.49 -8.38 18.69
N ALA A 390 0.48 -7.26 19.42
CA ALA A 390 -0.13 -7.18 20.75
C ALA A 390 -1.00 -5.91 20.88
N PRO A 391 -2.19 -5.87 20.27
CA PRO A 391 -3.13 -4.78 20.46
C PRO A 391 -3.79 -4.86 21.84
N LYS A 392 -3.76 -3.74 22.56
CA LYS A 392 -4.55 -3.50 23.77
C LYS A 392 -5.56 -2.40 23.43
N LEU A 393 -6.83 -2.70 23.59
CA LEU A 393 -7.94 -1.90 23.12
C LEU A 393 -8.91 -1.58 24.25
N TRP A 394 -9.26 -0.29 24.36
CA TRP A 394 -10.29 0.18 25.28
C TRP A 394 -11.35 0.97 24.52
N GLN A 395 -12.56 0.96 25.03
CA GLN A 395 -13.67 1.73 24.48
C GLN A 395 -14.43 2.43 25.59
N ALA A 396 -14.97 3.60 25.28
CA ALA A 396 -15.86 4.36 26.12
C ALA A 396 -16.93 5.04 25.28
N ASP A 397 -18.06 5.39 25.88
CA ASP A 397 -18.99 6.32 25.28
C ASP A 397 -18.41 7.75 25.35
N ALA A 398 -18.76 8.57 24.39
CA ALA A 398 -18.44 9.98 24.36
C ALA A 398 -19.71 10.81 24.16
N ALA A 399 -19.68 12.08 24.54
CA ALA A 399 -20.83 12.97 24.42
C ALA A 399 -21.35 12.99 22.97
N PRO A 400 -22.65 12.84 22.76
CA PRO A 400 -23.26 12.97 21.44
C PRO A 400 -23.20 14.44 20.98
N VAL A 401 -23.07 14.64 19.66
CA VAL A 401 -22.94 15.98 19.07
C VAL A 401 -23.96 16.21 17.96
N SER A 402 -24.15 17.49 17.62
CA SER A 402 -24.91 17.88 16.44
C SER A 402 -24.29 17.31 15.16
N ILE A 403 -25.12 16.91 14.19
CA ILE A 403 -24.67 16.40 12.90
C ILE A 403 -24.21 17.51 11.94
N THR A 404 -24.55 18.78 12.26
CA THR A 404 -24.19 19.93 11.41
C THR A 404 -23.15 20.84 12.07
N ASP A 405 -23.20 20.97 13.40
CA ASP A 405 -22.36 21.86 14.19
C ASP A 405 -21.97 21.16 15.50
N PRO A 406 -20.95 20.29 15.47
CA PRO A 406 -20.52 19.51 16.63
C PRO A 406 -19.73 20.36 17.63
N ASP A 407 -20.09 20.26 18.92
CA ASP A 407 -19.21 20.73 19.99
C ASP A 407 -18.05 19.76 20.20
N ASN A 408 -16.89 20.10 19.65
CA ASN A 408 -15.67 19.31 19.72
C ASN A 408 -15.00 19.32 21.09
N PHE A 409 -15.36 20.25 21.97
CA PHE A 409 -14.88 20.38 23.35
C PHE A 409 -15.76 19.65 24.36
N ALA A 410 -16.88 19.08 23.94
CA ALA A 410 -17.75 18.23 24.76
C ALA A 410 -17.03 16.89 25.05
N LEU A 411 -16.24 16.86 26.11
CA LEU A 411 -15.40 15.70 26.48
C LEU A 411 -16.09 14.70 27.43
N ALA A 412 -17.34 14.94 27.80
CA ALA A 412 -18.09 14.06 28.69
C ALA A 412 -18.24 12.65 28.06
N GLY A 413 -18.20 11.63 28.91
CA GLY A 413 -18.31 10.25 28.50
C GLY A 413 -18.06 9.29 29.66
N SER A 414 -18.10 7.99 29.38
CA SER A 414 -17.78 6.94 30.35
C SER A 414 -16.27 6.75 30.51
N THR A 415 -15.87 6.09 31.59
CA THR A 415 -14.47 5.64 31.77
C THR A 415 -14.15 4.57 30.74
N PRO A 416 -13.01 4.63 30.05
CA PRO A 416 -12.62 3.61 29.10
C PRO A 416 -12.47 2.23 29.75
N CYS A 417 -13.19 1.26 29.21
CA CYS A 417 -13.12 -0.15 29.63
C CYS A 417 -12.32 -0.97 28.61
N PRO A 418 -11.47 -1.88 29.03
CA PRO A 418 -10.77 -2.78 28.10
C PRO A 418 -11.79 -3.75 27.47
N PHE A 419 -11.71 -3.93 26.16
CA PHE A 419 -12.57 -4.89 25.44
C PHE A 419 -11.77 -5.93 24.64
N ALA A 420 -10.48 -5.67 24.35
CA ALA A 420 -9.60 -6.66 23.76
C ALA A 420 -8.16 -6.43 24.21
N MET A 421 -7.51 -7.47 24.74
CA MET A 421 -6.10 -7.49 25.11
C MET A 421 -5.46 -8.71 24.45
N ASN A 422 -5.15 -8.57 23.14
CA ASN A 422 -4.77 -9.71 22.34
C ASN A 422 -3.25 -9.85 22.22
N ARG A 423 -2.79 -11.10 22.11
CA ARG A 423 -1.45 -11.46 21.65
C ARG A 423 -1.59 -12.39 20.48
N HIS A 424 -1.05 -11.99 19.34
CA HIS A 424 -1.01 -12.80 18.14
C HIS A 424 0.44 -13.15 17.85
N ARG A 425 0.69 -14.44 17.58
CA ARG A 425 1.93 -14.94 16.99
C ARG A 425 1.58 -15.58 15.67
N VAL A 426 2.29 -15.20 14.64
CA VAL A 426 2.12 -15.71 13.29
C VAL A 426 3.45 -16.24 12.82
N SER A 427 3.46 -17.42 12.23
CA SER A 427 4.62 -17.95 11.51
C SER A 427 4.16 -18.41 10.13
N ASP A 428 4.91 -18.06 9.13
CA ASP A 428 4.69 -18.52 7.76
C ASP A 428 5.97 -19.13 7.18
N TYR A 429 5.80 -20.24 6.49
CA TYR A 429 6.85 -20.98 5.79
C TYR A 429 6.42 -21.18 4.36
N ALA A 430 7.28 -20.84 3.42
CA ALA A 430 6.95 -20.99 2.03
C ALA A 430 8.10 -21.53 1.20
N VAL A 431 7.71 -22.28 0.16
CA VAL A 431 8.58 -22.69 -0.94
C VAL A 431 7.88 -22.28 -2.23
N PHE A 432 8.61 -21.67 -3.14
CA PHE A 432 8.07 -21.25 -4.43
C PHE A 432 9.06 -21.48 -5.55
N ALA A 433 8.51 -21.67 -6.74
CA ALA A 433 9.27 -21.73 -7.99
C ALA A 433 8.50 -21.01 -9.09
N GLN A 434 9.23 -20.38 -9.97
CA GLN A 434 8.72 -19.76 -11.19
C GLN A 434 9.69 -20.07 -12.33
N ASP A 435 9.13 -20.34 -13.51
CA ASP A 435 9.87 -20.49 -14.75
C ASP A 435 9.24 -19.63 -15.84
N ARG A 436 10.04 -18.80 -16.51
CA ARG A 436 9.68 -18.16 -17.76
C ARG A 436 10.45 -18.83 -18.88
N ILE A 437 9.72 -19.44 -19.80
CA ILE A 437 10.24 -20.20 -20.92
C ILE A 437 10.11 -19.35 -22.18
N ASP A 438 11.22 -19.05 -22.85
CA ASP A 438 11.22 -18.30 -24.09
C ASP A 438 11.21 -19.27 -25.28
N LEU A 439 10.02 -19.40 -25.95
CA LEU A 439 9.83 -20.26 -27.11
C LEU A 439 10.05 -19.49 -28.42
N GLY A 440 11.28 -19.49 -28.86
CA GLY A 440 11.72 -18.68 -30.00
C GLY A 440 11.67 -17.18 -29.67
N ARG A 441 11.41 -16.34 -30.69
CA ARG A 441 11.41 -14.87 -30.51
C ARG A 441 10.07 -14.29 -30.07
N SER A 442 8.98 -15.01 -30.32
CA SER A 442 7.63 -14.42 -30.23
C SER A 442 6.80 -14.92 -29.06
N TRP A 443 7.14 -16.07 -28.46
CA TRP A 443 6.31 -16.65 -27.41
C TRP A 443 7.08 -16.79 -26.11
N LYS A 444 6.46 -16.38 -25.02
CA LYS A 444 6.96 -16.60 -23.66
C LYS A 444 5.87 -17.26 -22.84
N LEU A 445 6.23 -18.31 -22.12
CA LEU A 445 5.34 -18.98 -21.16
C LEU A 445 5.85 -18.67 -19.76
N LEU A 446 4.93 -18.40 -18.84
CA LEU A 446 5.22 -18.21 -17.42
C LEU A 446 4.45 -19.24 -16.62
N GLY A 447 5.16 -20.04 -15.82
CA GLY A 447 4.59 -20.92 -14.82
C GLY A 447 5.15 -20.59 -13.45
N GLY A 448 4.29 -20.51 -12.44
CA GLY A 448 4.72 -20.28 -11.07
C GLY A 448 3.83 -21.01 -10.07
N LEU A 449 4.43 -21.52 -9.01
CA LEU A 449 3.74 -22.23 -7.94
C LEU A 449 4.38 -21.92 -6.59
N ARG A 450 3.55 -21.62 -5.59
CA ARG A 450 3.98 -21.47 -4.20
C ARG A 450 3.16 -22.39 -3.32
N TRP A 451 3.82 -23.09 -2.43
CA TRP A 451 3.23 -23.71 -1.26
C TRP A 451 3.55 -22.85 -0.04
N GLU A 452 2.55 -22.66 0.82
CA GLU A 452 2.70 -21.90 2.04
C GLU A 452 1.97 -22.59 3.19
N ARG A 453 2.62 -22.63 4.35
CA ARG A 453 2.04 -22.99 5.63
C ARG A 453 2.00 -21.74 6.50
N PHE A 454 0.83 -21.44 7.05
CA PHE A 454 0.54 -20.29 7.86
C PHE A 454 -0.03 -20.72 9.21
N ASP A 455 0.72 -20.49 10.28
CA ASP A 455 0.35 -20.81 11.66
C ASP A 455 0.00 -19.54 12.41
N VAL A 456 -1.20 -19.46 12.99
CA VAL A 456 -1.65 -18.36 13.85
C VAL A 456 -1.94 -18.90 15.24
N ASP A 457 -1.38 -18.24 16.24
CA ASP A 457 -1.63 -18.48 17.66
C ASP A 457 -2.10 -17.15 18.27
N SER A 458 -3.32 -17.12 18.79
CA SER A 458 -3.96 -15.90 19.30
C SER A 458 -4.50 -16.15 20.71
N THR A 459 -4.16 -15.26 21.65
CA THR A 459 -4.68 -15.28 23.00
C THR A 459 -5.31 -13.94 23.33
N ASN A 460 -6.54 -13.94 23.87
CA ASN A 460 -7.13 -12.77 24.51
C ASN A 460 -6.89 -12.87 26.01
N THR A 461 -6.03 -11.99 26.54
CA THR A 461 -5.61 -12.04 27.95
C THR A 461 -6.63 -11.45 28.93
N LEU A 462 -7.79 -10.93 28.46
CA LEU A 462 -8.90 -10.50 29.33
C LEU A 462 -9.71 -11.69 29.87
N ASN A 463 -9.78 -12.76 29.09
CA ASN A 463 -10.64 -13.91 29.38
C ASN A 463 -9.94 -15.24 29.14
N ASP A 464 -8.62 -15.23 28.94
CA ASP A 464 -7.75 -16.37 28.69
C ASP A 464 -8.20 -17.28 27.53
N LEU A 465 -8.99 -16.72 26.60
CA LEU A 465 -9.38 -17.44 25.40
C LEU A 465 -8.20 -17.57 24.45
N HIS A 466 -7.97 -18.79 24.03
CA HIS A 466 -6.89 -19.17 23.12
C HIS A 466 -7.45 -19.77 21.85
N SER A 467 -6.85 -19.43 20.71
CA SER A 467 -7.14 -20.00 19.40
C SER A 467 -5.86 -20.25 18.64
N ARG A 468 -5.71 -21.46 18.10
CA ARG A 468 -4.59 -21.81 17.23
C ARG A 468 -5.11 -22.39 15.92
N ARG A 469 -4.58 -21.89 14.82
CA ARG A 469 -4.96 -22.34 13.47
C ARG A 469 -3.74 -22.52 12.58
N THR A 470 -3.71 -23.63 11.86
CA THR A 470 -2.77 -23.88 10.76
C THR A 470 -3.54 -23.91 9.45
N THR A 471 -3.05 -23.19 8.45
CA THR A 471 -3.59 -23.16 7.10
C THR A 471 -2.48 -23.52 6.12
N HIS A 472 -2.80 -24.36 5.13
CA HIS A 472 -1.93 -24.68 4.01
C HIS A 472 -2.58 -24.21 2.72
N ALA A 473 -1.81 -23.64 1.82
CA ALA A 473 -2.32 -23.22 0.52
C ALA A 473 -1.30 -23.40 -0.59
N TRP A 474 -1.83 -23.71 -1.78
CA TRP A 474 -1.10 -23.68 -3.04
C TRP A 474 -1.57 -22.47 -3.84
N SER A 475 -0.65 -21.70 -4.39
CA SER A 475 -0.93 -20.51 -5.17
C SER A 475 -0.29 -20.63 -6.56
N PRO A 476 -1.03 -21.14 -7.55
CA PRO A 476 -0.55 -21.22 -8.94
C PRO A 476 -0.66 -19.86 -9.64
N ARG A 477 0.25 -19.66 -10.61
CA ARG A 477 0.25 -18.59 -11.59
C ARG A 477 0.67 -19.17 -12.94
N LEU A 478 -0.08 -18.83 -13.99
CA LEU A 478 0.21 -19.22 -15.36
C LEU A 478 0.03 -18.02 -16.27
N GLY A 479 0.86 -17.91 -17.29
CA GLY A 479 0.78 -16.83 -18.25
C GLY A 479 1.39 -17.19 -19.59
N VAL A 480 0.91 -16.55 -20.62
CA VAL A 480 1.47 -16.60 -21.96
C VAL A 480 1.58 -15.19 -22.50
N VAL A 481 2.70 -14.88 -23.13
CA VAL A 481 2.93 -13.64 -23.85
C VAL A 481 3.26 -14.01 -25.30
N TRP A 482 2.57 -13.37 -26.23
CA TRP A 482 2.85 -13.47 -27.65
C TRP A 482 3.25 -12.10 -28.19
N SER A 483 4.45 -11.97 -28.68
CA SER A 483 5.01 -10.75 -29.27
C SER A 483 5.17 -10.94 -30.78
N PRO A 484 4.14 -10.64 -31.59
CA PRO A 484 4.21 -10.79 -33.04
C PRO A 484 5.28 -9.90 -33.67
N VAL A 485 5.54 -8.77 -33.07
CA VAL A 485 6.63 -7.83 -33.37
C VAL A 485 7.17 -7.26 -32.05
N ASP A 486 8.40 -6.80 -32.06
CA ASP A 486 9.11 -6.36 -30.83
C ASP A 486 8.40 -5.24 -30.06
N ALA A 487 7.61 -4.41 -30.78
CA ALA A 487 6.89 -3.29 -30.17
C ALA A 487 5.55 -3.66 -29.50
N HIS A 488 4.99 -4.85 -29.76
CA HIS A 488 3.66 -5.22 -29.30
C HIS A 488 3.64 -6.60 -28.68
N SER A 489 3.01 -6.73 -27.52
CA SER A 489 2.76 -8.01 -26.88
C SER A 489 1.28 -8.18 -26.51
N VAL A 490 0.75 -9.36 -26.74
CA VAL A 490 -0.56 -9.81 -26.29
C VAL A 490 -0.32 -10.87 -25.23
N TYR A 491 -1.04 -10.81 -24.13
CA TYR A 491 -0.88 -11.78 -23.06
C TYR A 491 -2.21 -12.30 -22.54
N ALA A 492 -2.16 -13.48 -21.96
CA ALA A 492 -3.24 -14.04 -21.16
C ALA A 492 -2.66 -14.65 -19.89
N SER A 493 -3.39 -14.55 -18.77
CA SER A 493 -2.93 -15.11 -17.51
C SER A 493 -4.05 -15.60 -16.61
N TYR A 494 -3.66 -16.56 -15.75
CA TYR A 494 -4.43 -17.06 -14.63
C TYR A 494 -3.58 -16.96 -13.37
N SER A 495 -4.17 -16.50 -12.27
CA SER A 495 -3.53 -16.49 -10.95
C SER A 495 -4.54 -16.73 -9.84
N ARG A 496 -4.08 -17.35 -8.74
CA ARG A 496 -4.87 -17.59 -7.54
C ARG A 496 -4.14 -17.11 -6.29
N ASN A 497 -4.88 -16.52 -5.38
CA ASN A 497 -4.43 -16.07 -4.07
C ASN A 497 -5.26 -16.72 -2.96
N PHE A 498 -4.75 -16.68 -1.71
CA PHE A 498 -5.51 -17.09 -0.54
C PHE A 498 -5.35 -16.07 0.59
N ALA A 499 -6.38 -15.94 1.42
CA ALA A 499 -6.34 -15.24 2.69
C ALA A 499 -6.75 -16.23 3.79
N PRO A 500 -5.91 -16.44 4.81
CA PRO A 500 -6.20 -17.40 5.86
C PRO A 500 -7.40 -16.97 6.71
N VAL A 501 -7.94 -17.90 7.49
CA VAL A 501 -8.97 -17.64 8.52
C VAL A 501 -10.17 -16.80 8.01
N GLY A 502 -10.79 -17.25 6.90
CA GLY A 502 -11.99 -16.59 6.34
C GLY A 502 -11.76 -15.17 5.82
N GLY A 503 -10.53 -14.85 5.42
CA GLY A 503 -10.15 -13.55 4.88
C GLY A 503 -9.40 -12.63 5.86
N ASP A 504 -9.32 -12.97 7.15
CA ASP A 504 -8.47 -12.25 8.08
C ASP A 504 -7.00 -12.63 7.87
N VAL A 505 -6.16 -11.64 7.64
CA VAL A 505 -4.74 -11.84 7.34
C VAL A 505 -3.89 -11.86 8.61
N VAL A 506 -4.28 -11.05 9.60
CA VAL A 506 -3.60 -10.97 10.90
C VAL A 506 -4.59 -10.57 12.00
N GLY A 507 -4.57 -11.27 13.13
CA GLY A 507 -5.13 -10.73 14.37
C GLY A 507 -6.61 -10.96 14.58
N ILE A 508 -7.05 -12.21 14.52
CA ILE A 508 -8.35 -12.59 15.04
C ILE A 508 -8.43 -12.38 16.55
N THR A 509 -9.56 -11.86 17.01
CA THR A 509 -9.88 -11.85 18.43
C THR A 509 -10.45 -13.21 18.81
N PRO A 510 -9.83 -13.98 19.72
CA PRO A 510 -10.39 -15.25 20.18
C PRO A 510 -11.81 -15.04 20.69
N ASN A 511 -12.74 -15.86 20.23
CA ASN A 511 -14.15 -15.79 20.56
C ASN A 511 -14.60 -17.11 21.19
N ALA A 512 -15.24 -17.05 22.37
CA ALA A 512 -15.80 -18.20 23.05
C ALA A 512 -17.06 -18.76 22.37
N ARG A 513 -17.70 -17.97 21.50
CA ARG A 513 -18.90 -18.36 20.79
C ARG A 513 -18.68 -18.27 19.28
N GLY A 514 -19.22 -19.26 18.54
CA GLY A 514 -19.15 -19.28 17.09
C GLY A 514 -17.86 -19.92 16.57
N ASN A 515 -17.69 -19.86 15.24
CA ASN A 515 -16.61 -20.55 14.52
C ASN A 515 -15.70 -19.61 13.73
N VAL A 516 -15.71 -18.32 14.01
CA VAL A 516 -14.95 -17.31 13.23
C VAL A 516 -13.45 -17.63 13.17
N ASN A 517 -12.91 -18.20 14.24
CA ASN A 517 -11.50 -18.55 14.35
C ASN A 517 -11.16 -19.92 13.71
N ASP A 518 -12.17 -20.71 13.36
CA ASP A 518 -12.02 -22.06 12.78
C ASP A 518 -12.27 -22.12 11.28
N LEU A 519 -12.51 -20.95 10.65
CA LEU A 519 -12.79 -20.87 9.24
C LEU A 519 -11.55 -21.23 8.40
N GLY A 520 -11.79 -21.96 7.32
CA GLY A 520 -10.79 -22.21 6.27
C GLY A 520 -10.40 -20.94 5.51
N PRO A 521 -9.48 -21.06 4.56
CA PRO A 521 -9.04 -19.91 3.79
C PRO A 521 -10.12 -19.46 2.79
N GLN A 522 -10.14 -18.16 2.55
CA GLN A 522 -10.80 -17.52 1.44
C GLN A 522 -9.86 -17.47 0.25
N TYR A 523 -10.36 -17.54 -0.96
CA TYR A 523 -9.55 -17.51 -2.18
C TYR A 523 -9.99 -16.41 -3.13
N THR A 524 -9.02 -15.88 -3.88
CA THR A 524 -9.28 -15.02 -5.04
C THR A 524 -8.60 -15.61 -6.26
N ARG A 525 -9.32 -15.67 -7.41
CA ARG A 525 -8.76 -16.07 -8.69
C ARG A 525 -9.00 -14.99 -9.74
N GLN A 526 -8.06 -14.86 -10.65
CA GLN A 526 -8.14 -13.92 -11.77
C GLN A 526 -7.90 -14.62 -13.10
N TYR A 527 -8.65 -14.18 -14.09
CA TYR A 527 -8.37 -14.36 -15.51
C TYR A 527 -8.14 -12.96 -16.10
N GLU A 528 -7.06 -12.81 -16.85
CA GLU A 528 -6.70 -11.52 -17.47
C GLU A 528 -6.20 -11.78 -18.89
N ILE A 529 -6.61 -10.92 -19.83
CA ILE A 529 -6.06 -10.82 -21.17
C ILE A 529 -5.74 -9.37 -21.45
N GLY A 530 -4.63 -9.09 -22.10
CA GLY A 530 -4.24 -7.71 -22.38
C GLY A 530 -3.26 -7.57 -23.53
N VAL A 531 -3.04 -6.30 -23.86
CA VAL A 531 -2.10 -5.86 -24.89
C VAL A 531 -1.18 -4.81 -24.28
N LYS A 532 0.10 -4.92 -24.55
CA LYS A 532 1.11 -3.89 -24.23
C LYS A 532 1.81 -3.48 -25.52
N SER A 533 1.92 -2.20 -25.73
CA SER A 533 2.36 -1.66 -27.01
C SER A 533 3.29 -0.48 -26.79
N ASP A 534 4.45 -0.51 -27.39
CA ASP A 534 5.35 0.63 -27.53
C ASP A 534 5.18 1.25 -28.93
N SER A 535 5.02 2.53 -28.96
CA SER A 535 4.89 3.34 -30.19
C SER A 535 5.88 4.49 -30.16
N MET A 536 5.94 5.28 -31.23
CA MET A 536 6.86 6.43 -31.37
C MET A 536 8.33 6.04 -31.11
N ASN A 537 8.77 4.94 -31.71
CA ASN A 537 10.10 4.35 -31.51
C ASN A 537 10.40 4.02 -30.02
N GLY A 538 9.41 3.48 -29.35
CA GLY A 538 9.55 3.11 -27.94
C GLY A 538 9.40 4.30 -26.97
N ALA A 539 9.04 5.49 -27.42
CA ALA A 539 8.88 6.66 -26.55
C ALA A 539 7.54 6.70 -25.80
N LEU A 540 6.53 5.98 -26.28
CA LEU A 540 5.19 5.95 -25.70
C LEU A 540 4.72 4.52 -25.51
N THR A 541 4.41 4.14 -24.28
CA THR A 541 3.85 2.84 -23.90
C THR A 541 2.36 2.96 -23.66
N THR A 542 1.57 2.05 -24.23
CA THR A 542 0.14 1.88 -23.96
C THR A 542 -0.14 0.47 -23.45
N THR A 543 -1.08 0.35 -22.53
CA THR A 543 -1.51 -0.93 -21.97
C THR A 543 -3.02 -1.03 -22.00
N LEU A 544 -3.57 -2.18 -22.37
CA LEU A 544 -4.98 -2.50 -22.32
C LEU A 544 -5.15 -3.84 -21.63
N ALA A 545 -6.02 -3.93 -20.63
CA ALA A 545 -6.30 -5.17 -19.93
C ALA A 545 -7.80 -5.36 -19.71
N LEU A 546 -8.26 -6.57 -19.95
CA LEU A 546 -9.57 -7.08 -19.59
C LEU A 546 -9.39 -8.11 -18.48
N PHE A 547 -10.16 -8.03 -17.40
CA PHE A 547 -10.03 -8.93 -16.28
C PHE A 547 -11.35 -9.39 -15.69
N GLN A 548 -11.32 -10.57 -15.07
CA GLN A 548 -12.33 -11.04 -14.15
C GLN A 548 -11.63 -11.55 -12.88
N LEU A 549 -12.05 -11.02 -11.73
CA LEU A 549 -11.67 -11.49 -10.40
C LEU A 549 -12.89 -12.08 -9.70
N ASP A 550 -12.72 -13.27 -9.10
CA ASP A 550 -13.68 -13.94 -8.25
C ASP A 550 -13.07 -14.16 -6.87
N LEU A 551 -13.67 -13.57 -5.84
CA LEU A 551 -13.37 -13.84 -4.42
C LEU A 551 -14.42 -14.83 -3.94
N TYR A 552 -14.02 -16.05 -3.64
CA TYR A 552 -14.89 -17.16 -3.24
C TYR A 552 -14.48 -17.76 -1.89
N ASN A 553 -15.33 -18.59 -1.32
CA ASN A 553 -15.22 -19.00 0.09
C ASN A 553 -15.22 -17.78 1.02
N ARG A 554 -16.00 -16.76 0.66
CA ARG A 554 -16.15 -15.57 1.49
C ARG A 554 -17.02 -15.89 2.69
N ARG A 555 -16.65 -15.38 3.84
CA ARG A 555 -17.40 -15.54 5.09
C ARG A 555 -18.79 -14.89 5.00
N VAL A 556 -19.83 -15.68 5.24
CA VAL A 556 -21.23 -15.30 5.29
C VAL A 556 -21.79 -15.70 6.64
N ALA A 557 -22.47 -14.78 7.33
CA ALA A 557 -23.07 -15.08 8.64
C ALA A 557 -24.18 -16.13 8.50
N ASP A 558 -24.20 -17.11 9.39
CA ASP A 558 -25.29 -18.10 9.50
C ASP A 558 -26.49 -17.43 10.17
N PRO A 559 -27.61 -17.29 9.48
CA PRO A 559 -28.78 -16.60 10.02
C PRO A 559 -29.48 -17.34 11.19
N GLN A 560 -29.24 -18.65 11.33
CA GLN A 560 -29.85 -19.49 12.37
C GLN A 560 -28.96 -19.62 13.61
N ARG A 561 -27.63 -19.38 13.46
CA ARG A 561 -26.65 -19.53 14.53
C ARG A 561 -25.81 -18.27 14.68
N PRO A 562 -26.25 -17.28 15.51
CA PRO A 562 -25.49 -16.05 15.74
C PRO A 562 -24.03 -16.33 16.18
N GLY A 563 -23.06 -15.72 15.48
CA GLY A 563 -21.63 -15.92 15.70
C GLY A 563 -21.01 -17.05 14.86
N PHE A 564 -21.82 -17.84 14.16
CA PHE A 564 -21.36 -18.84 13.19
C PHE A 564 -21.35 -18.27 11.76
N PHE A 565 -20.47 -18.80 10.95
CA PHE A 565 -20.27 -18.36 9.56
C PHE A 565 -20.04 -19.59 8.67
N ASP A 566 -20.51 -19.47 7.42
CA ASP A 566 -20.20 -20.37 6.33
C ASP A 566 -19.26 -19.72 5.32
N LEU A 567 -18.51 -20.53 4.58
CA LEU A 567 -17.60 -20.07 3.50
C LEU A 567 -18.24 -20.28 2.12
N THR A 568 -19.41 -19.69 1.91
CA THR A 568 -20.20 -19.84 0.68
C THR A 568 -20.21 -18.58 -0.18
N GLY A 569 -19.85 -17.41 0.37
CA GLY A 569 -19.96 -16.13 -0.32
C GLY A 569 -19.06 -15.99 -1.54
N LEU A 570 -19.56 -15.27 -2.54
CA LEU A 570 -18.87 -14.95 -3.78
C LEU A 570 -18.99 -13.45 -4.09
N GLU A 571 -17.85 -12.77 -4.26
CA GLU A 571 -17.80 -11.46 -4.88
C GLU A 571 -17.09 -11.55 -6.22
N ARG A 572 -17.61 -10.83 -7.23
CA ARG A 572 -17.05 -10.81 -8.58
C ARG A 572 -16.80 -9.39 -9.05
N ASN A 573 -15.64 -9.15 -9.63
CA ASN A 573 -15.34 -7.93 -10.35
C ASN A 573 -14.88 -8.24 -11.77
N ARG A 574 -15.44 -7.54 -12.75
CA ARG A 574 -15.05 -7.57 -14.17
C ARG A 574 -14.73 -6.16 -14.61
N GLY A 575 -13.69 -5.98 -15.39
CA GLY A 575 -13.33 -4.65 -15.83
C GLY A 575 -12.40 -4.62 -17.02
N LEU A 576 -12.19 -3.37 -17.45
CA LEU A 576 -11.27 -2.97 -18.50
C LEU A 576 -10.42 -1.83 -17.96
N GLU A 577 -9.12 -1.88 -18.22
CA GLU A 577 -8.16 -0.82 -17.86
C GLU A 577 -7.33 -0.45 -19.08
N LEU A 578 -7.16 0.85 -19.30
CA LEU A 578 -6.29 1.44 -20.31
C LEU A 578 -5.27 2.32 -19.62
N GLY A 579 -3.99 2.16 -19.93
CA GLY A 579 -2.88 2.99 -19.45
C GLY A 579 -2.09 3.58 -20.59
N ILE A 580 -1.52 4.77 -20.37
CA ILE A 580 -0.62 5.45 -21.28
C ILE A 580 0.50 6.13 -20.48
N ALA A 581 1.75 5.97 -20.91
CA ALA A 581 2.89 6.67 -20.32
C ALA A 581 3.99 6.86 -21.34
N GLY A 582 4.60 8.04 -21.37
CA GLY A 582 5.76 8.27 -22.23
C GLY A 582 5.90 9.70 -22.70
N ARG A 583 6.77 9.89 -23.68
CA ARG A 583 7.05 11.19 -24.28
C ARG A 583 6.30 11.34 -25.61
N LEU A 584 5.67 12.50 -25.77
CA LEU A 584 4.99 12.91 -27.02
C LEU A 584 5.95 13.66 -27.96
N ALA A 585 6.94 14.37 -27.40
CA ALA A 585 8.00 15.08 -28.08
C ALA A 585 9.21 15.21 -27.13
N SER A 586 10.26 15.94 -27.51
CA SER A 586 11.51 16.04 -26.73
C SER A 586 11.27 16.40 -25.27
N ASP A 587 10.42 17.40 -25.00
CA ASP A 587 10.17 17.92 -23.65
C ASP A 587 8.71 17.74 -23.20
N TRP A 588 7.87 17.12 -24.04
CA TRP A 588 6.48 16.86 -23.72
C TRP A 588 6.26 15.40 -23.31
N PHE A 589 5.59 15.18 -22.21
CA PHE A 589 5.21 13.86 -21.75
C PHE A 589 3.73 13.75 -21.44
N VAL A 590 3.24 12.52 -21.44
CA VAL A 590 1.91 12.13 -21.00
C VAL A 590 1.99 10.93 -20.09
N ARG A 591 1.18 10.91 -19.05
CA ARG A 591 0.95 9.75 -18.20
C ARG A 591 -0.47 9.70 -17.71
N GLY A 592 -1.01 8.51 -17.62
CA GLY A 592 -2.36 8.35 -17.11
C GLY A 592 -2.98 7.02 -17.46
N GLY A 593 -4.26 6.92 -17.17
CA GLY A 593 -5.07 5.77 -17.51
C GLY A 593 -6.51 5.94 -17.08
N ILE A 594 -7.35 5.07 -17.60
CA ILE A 594 -8.77 5.01 -17.24
C ILE A 594 -9.19 3.55 -17.11
N GLY A 595 -10.04 3.28 -16.12
CA GLY A 595 -10.60 1.95 -15.89
C GLY A 595 -12.11 1.99 -15.70
N TRP A 596 -12.76 0.94 -16.14
CA TRP A 596 -14.17 0.64 -15.88
C TRP A 596 -14.26 -0.72 -15.22
N GLN A 597 -15.07 -0.81 -14.15
CA GLN A 597 -15.21 -2.05 -13.42
C GLN A 597 -16.63 -2.25 -12.87
N HIS A 598 -16.99 -3.50 -12.69
CA HIS A 598 -18.30 -3.91 -12.21
C HIS A 598 -18.14 -4.91 -11.05
N ALA A 599 -17.94 -4.38 -9.84
CA ALA A 599 -17.78 -5.17 -8.62
C ALA A 599 -19.13 -5.42 -7.95
N ARG A 600 -19.49 -6.68 -7.77
CA ARG A 600 -20.75 -7.11 -7.15
C ARG A 600 -20.56 -8.24 -6.15
N ILE A 601 -21.39 -8.23 -5.11
CA ILE A 601 -21.63 -9.35 -4.22
C ILE A 601 -22.58 -10.28 -4.95
N VAL A 602 -22.10 -11.46 -5.35
CA VAL A 602 -22.89 -12.43 -6.15
C VAL A 602 -23.65 -13.36 -5.22
N ASP A 603 -22.96 -13.86 -4.17
CA ASP A 603 -23.53 -14.75 -3.19
C ASP A 603 -23.17 -14.28 -1.78
N ALA A 604 -24.18 -14.10 -0.95
CA ALA A 604 -24.11 -13.60 0.43
C ALA A 604 -25.46 -13.79 1.11
N GLU A 605 -25.61 -13.21 2.32
CA GLU A 605 -26.90 -13.05 2.96
C GLU A 605 -27.88 -12.31 2.02
N PRO A 606 -29.19 -12.67 2.00
CA PRO A 606 -30.17 -12.16 1.01
C PRO A 606 -30.20 -10.64 0.86
N LYS A 607 -29.97 -9.90 1.95
CA LYS A 607 -29.96 -8.42 1.93
C LYS A 607 -28.78 -7.83 1.14
N TYR A 608 -27.70 -8.58 0.91
CA TYR A 608 -26.50 -8.10 0.22
C TYR A 608 -26.31 -8.67 -1.18
N ALA A 609 -26.98 -9.79 -1.49
CA ALA A 609 -26.88 -10.43 -2.80
C ALA A 609 -27.29 -9.48 -3.94
N GLY A 610 -26.49 -9.40 -4.97
CA GLY A 610 -26.69 -8.51 -6.12
C GLY A 610 -26.26 -7.06 -5.93
N LYS A 611 -25.91 -6.63 -4.69
CA LYS A 611 -25.46 -5.26 -4.43
C LYS A 611 -24.03 -5.02 -4.93
N ARG A 612 -23.71 -3.74 -5.14
CA ARG A 612 -22.37 -3.32 -5.52
C ARG A 612 -21.45 -3.32 -4.31
N SER A 613 -20.18 -3.66 -4.51
CA SER A 613 -19.19 -3.59 -3.45
C SER A 613 -18.99 -2.13 -2.99
N ALA A 614 -19.08 -1.89 -1.68
CA ALA A 614 -18.94 -0.56 -1.09
C ALA A 614 -17.52 0.00 -1.31
N GLY A 615 -17.42 1.31 -1.48
CA GLY A 615 -16.15 2.01 -1.70
C GLY A 615 -15.51 1.77 -3.07
N VAL A 616 -16.17 1.02 -3.97
CA VAL A 616 -15.64 0.70 -5.30
C VAL A 616 -16.29 1.58 -6.36
N SER A 617 -15.51 2.38 -7.03
CA SER A 617 -15.92 3.20 -8.15
C SER A 617 -16.17 2.34 -9.40
N SER A 618 -17.20 2.66 -10.18
CA SER A 618 -17.45 1.98 -11.47
C SER A 618 -16.45 2.37 -12.55
N SER A 619 -15.83 3.52 -12.40
CA SER A 619 -14.82 4.04 -13.32
C SER A 619 -13.89 4.98 -12.55
N SER A 620 -12.61 4.94 -12.85
CA SER A 620 -11.61 5.84 -12.28
C SER A 620 -10.51 6.08 -13.31
N GLY A 621 -9.85 7.23 -13.23
CA GLY A 621 -8.76 7.51 -14.11
C GLY A 621 -8.03 8.80 -13.76
N ASN A 622 -6.87 8.95 -14.36
CA ASN A 622 -6.09 10.17 -14.33
C ASN A 622 -5.48 10.42 -15.71
N LEU A 623 -5.15 11.67 -15.99
CA LEU A 623 -4.38 12.05 -17.16
C LEU A 623 -3.56 13.28 -16.82
N PHE A 624 -2.26 13.20 -17.00
CA PHE A 624 -1.31 14.28 -16.81
C PHE A 624 -0.57 14.54 -18.11
N VAL A 625 -0.48 15.80 -18.52
CA VAL A 625 0.30 16.26 -19.66
C VAL A 625 1.23 17.35 -19.18
N GLY A 626 2.50 17.22 -19.47
CA GLY A 626 3.52 18.14 -19.01
C GLY A 626 4.53 18.53 -20.08
N TYR A 627 5.04 19.73 -19.91
CA TYR A 627 6.20 20.27 -20.60
C TYR A 627 7.34 20.37 -19.58
N ALA A 628 8.42 19.64 -19.78
CA ALA A 628 9.48 19.51 -18.80
C ALA A 628 10.87 19.42 -19.44
N PRO A 629 11.43 20.56 -19.90
CA PRO A 629 12.80 20.63 -20.40
C PRO A 629 13.79 20.39 -19.25
N LEU A 630 15.04 20.02 -19.60
CA LEU A 630 16.10 19.83 -18.62
C LEU A 630 16.37 21.05 -17.75
N LEU A 631 16.32 22.23 -18.35
CA LEU A 631 16.49 23.54 -17.70
C LEU A 631 15.43 24.50 -18.18
N GLY A 632 15.10 25.50 -17.37
CA GLY A 632 14.15 26.54 -17.71
C GLY A 632 12.78 26.29 -17.09
N PHE A 633 11.77 26.86 -17.71
CA PHE A 633 10.37 26.78 -17.28
C PHE A 633 9.79 25.40 -17.58
N PHE A 634 9.05 24.86 -16.64
CA PHE A 634 8.26 23.64 -16.82
C PHE A 634 6.85 23.80 -16.28
N ALA A 635 5.91 23.03 -16.82
CA ALA A 635 4.53 23.01 -16.33
C ALA A 635 3.87 21.65 -16.61
N GLU A 636 2.94 21.27 -15.74
CA GLU A 636 2.13 20.07 -15.90
C GLU A 636 0.68 20.37 -15.50
N LEU A 637 -0.26 19.85 -16.26
CA LEU A 637 -1.69 19.87 -15.96
C LEU A 637 -2.19 18.44 -15.83
N GLY A 638 -2.93 18.17 -14.75
CA GLY A 638 -3.50 16.88 -14.44
C GLY A 638 -5.01 16.93 -14.26
N LEU A 639 -5.66 15.85 -14.64
CA LEU A 639 -7.06 15.56 -14.40
C LEU A 639 -7.17 14.24 -13.67
N ILE A 640 -7.92 14.22 -12.56
CA ILE A 640 -8.25 13.02 -11.81
C ILE A 640 -9.76 12.85 -11.81
N TYR A 641 -10.23 11.68 -12.22
CA TYR A 641 -11.63 11.30 -12.27
C TYR A 641 -11.90 10.11 -11.36
N GLU A 642 -12.93 10.23 -10.53
CA GLU A 642 -13.45 9.15 -9.71
C GLU A 642 -14.96 9.05 -9.94
N GLY A 643 -15.44 7.90 -10.38
CA GLY A 643 -16.84 7.63 -10.63
C GLY A 643 -17.66 7.49 -9.35
N ALA A 644 -18.96 7.44 -9.51
CA ALA A 644 -19.86 7.27 -8.38
C ALA A 644 -19.70 5.90 -7.72
N ARG A 645 -19.77 5.87 -6.37
CA ARG A 645 -19.61 4.67 -5.55
C ARG A 645 -20.52 4.70 -4.32
N TYR A 646 -20.80 3.55 -3.73
CA TYR A 646 -21.58 3.46 -2.51
C TYR A 646 -20.71 3.58 -1.27
N ALA A 647 -21.16 4.34 -0.27
CA ALA A 647 -20.48 4.52 1.01
C ALA A 647 -20.57 3.29 1.91
N ASP A 648 -21.59 2.46 1.70
CA ASP A 648 -21.96 1.36 2.58
C ASP A 648 -22.32 0.08 1.80
N ARG A 649 -22.29 -1.05 2.49
CA ARG A 649 -22.57 -2.38 1.92
C ARG A 649 -24.05 -2.56 1.57
N ASP A 650 -24.94 -1.85 2.26
CA ASP A 650 -26.38 -1.88 2.00
C ASP A 650 -26.77 -1.05 0.78
N ASN A 651 -25.84 -0.31 0.19
CA ASN A 651 -26.02 0.62 -0.94
C ASN A 651 -27.07 1.72 -0.67
N LEU A 652 -27.13 2.22 0.56
CA LEU A 652 -28.08 3.25 0.99
C LEU A 652 -27.65 4.66 0.60
N LEU A 653 -26.34 4.91 0.52
CA LEU A 653 -25.81 6.22 0.15
C LEU A 653 -24.82 6.10 -1.00
N LYS A 654 -25.08 6.83 -2.07
CA LYS A 654 -24.22 6.93 -3.23
C LYS A 654 -23.42 8.23 -3.17
N LEU A 655 -22.10 8.14 -3.09
CA LEU A 655 -21.19 9.27 -3.25
C LEU A 655 -21.13 9.65 -4.74
N PRO A 656 -21.26 10.93 -5.10
CA PRO A 656 -21.25 11.38 -6.49
C PRO A 656 -19.87 11.22 -7.13
N ALA A 657 -19.86 11.13 -8.45
CA ALA A 657 -18.63 11.21 -9.23
C ALA A 657 -18.06 12.63 -9.17
N TYR A 658 -16.74 12.73 -9.34
CA TYR A 658 -16.06 14.02 -9.44
C TYR A 658 -14.92 14.01 -10.44
N VAL A 659 -14.62 15.20 -10.93
CA VAL A 659 -13.40 15.53 -11.67
C VAL A 659 -12.64 16.56 -10.84
N ARG A 660 -11.34 16.34 -10.65
CA ARG A 660 -10.42 17.25 -10.00
C ARG A 660 -9.31 17.64 -10.97
N TRP A 661 -9.04 18.92 -11.07
CA TRP A 661 -7.95 19.45 -11.84
C TRP A 661 -6.79 19.81 -10.92
N ASP A 662 -5.61 19.35 -11.26
CA ASP A 662 -4.38 19.63 -10.53
C ASP A 662 -3.36 20.23 -11.51
N GLY A 663 -2.50 21.12 -11.06
CA GLY A 663 -1.48 21.72 -11.91
C GLY A 663 -0.24 22.06 -11.15
N LYS A 664 0.91 22.05 -11.81
CA LYS A 664 2.17 22.56 -11.27
C LYS A 664 2.93 23.32 -12.36
N ALA A 665 3.69 24.31 -11.94
CA ALA A 665 4.61 25.05 -12.78
C ALA A 665 5.84 25.44 -11.97
N GLY A 666 6.97 25.61 -12.65
CA GLY A 666 8.20 25.97 -11.95
C GLY A 666 9.31 26.34 -12.91
N TYR A 667 10.44 26.64 -12.31
CA TYR A 667 11.66 27.00 -13.02
C TYR A 667 12.84 26.20 -12.48
N ARG A 668 13.64 25.64 -13.36
CA ARG A 668 14.77 24.78 -13.04
C ARG A 668 16.05 25.35 -13.62
N THR A 669 17.04 25.55 -12.77
CA THR A 669 18.45 25.79 -13.14
C THR A 669 19.24 24.47 -12.96
N ARG A 670 20.56 24.54 -13.06
CA ARG A 670 21.43 23.41 -12.75
C ARG A 670 21.32 22.97 -11.29
N ASP A 671 21.25 23.95 -10.40
CA ASP A 671 21.39 23.72 -8.96
C ASP A 671 20.08 24.02 -8.18
N LEU A 672 19.18 24.84 -8.73
CA LEU A 672 17.96 25.25 -8.06
C LEU A 672 16.72 24.89 -8.87
N GLU A 673 15.73 24.32 -8.20
CA GLU A 673 14.41 24.10 -8.74
C GLU A 673 13.36 24.70 -7.81
N VAL A 674 12.48 25.52 -8.35
CA VAL A 674 11.33 26.08 -7.62
C VAL A 674 10.05 25.64 -8.31
N THR A 675 9.16 25.01 -7.55
CA THR A 675 7.88 24.47 -8.03
C THR A 675 6.73 25.03 -7.23
N LEU A 676 5.75 25.59 -7.90
CA LEU A 676 4.43 25.91 -7.36
C LEU A 676 3.42 24.90 -7.89
N ALA A 677 2.77 24.19 -7.00
CA ALA A 677 1.71 23.25 -7.32
C ALA A 677 0.37 23.70 -6.73
N ALA A 678 -0.70 23.39 -7.43
CA ALA A 678 -2.07 23.59 -6.99
C ALA A 678 -2.89 22.33 -7.23
N VAL A 679 -3.51 21.81 -6.18
CA VAL A 679 -4.39 20.66 -6.21
C VAL A 679 -5.84 21.15 -6.09
N ASN A 680 -6.76 20.53 -6.83
CA ASN A 680 -8.16 20.93 -6.91
C ASN A 680 -8.33 22.39 -7.38
N LEU A 681 -7.76 22.73 -8.52
CA LEU A 681 -7.74 24.09 -9.10
C LEU A 681 -9.13 24.75 -9.17
N THR A 682 -10.17 23.96 -9.42
CA THR A 682 -11.55 24.42 -9.54
C THR A 682 -12.30 24.52 -8.21
N ASP A 683 -11.64 24.22 -7.09
CA ASP A 683 -12.21 24.15 -5.75
C ASP A 683 -13.48 23.30 -5.67
N ARG A 684 -13.49 22.16 -6.38
CA ARG A 684 -14.61 21.23 -6.40
C ARG A 684 -14.86 20.64 -5.02
N VAL A 685 -16.09 20.67 -4.54
CA VAL A 685 -16.50 19.90 -3.37
C VAL A 685 -16.73 18.44 -3.78
N TYR A 686 -16.03 17.52 -3.13
CA TYR A 686 -16.11 16.08 -3.40
C TYR A 686 -15.88 15.28 -2.13
N TYR A 687 -16.12 13.97 -2.18
CA TYR A 687 -15.86 13.05 -1.08
C TYR A 687 -14.75 12.10 -1.49
N ALA A 688 -13.64 12.11 -0.75
CA ALA A 688 -12.44 11.35 -1.09
C ALA A 688 -12.62 9.85 -0.81
N SER A 689 -13.23 9.49 0.32
CA SER A 689 -13.47 8.10 0.71
C SER A 689 -14.69 7.98 1.64
N ALA A 690 -15.10 6.75 1.93
CA ALA A 690 -16.02 6.43 3.01
C ALA A 690 -15.68 5.05 3.59
N THR A 691 -15.66 4.93 4.90
CA THR A 691 -15.57 3.65 5.60
C THR A 691 -16.93 3.15 6.06
N SER A 692 -17.88 4.06 6.24
CA SER A 692 -19.28 3.78 6.59
C SER A 692 -20.14 5.03 6.35
N LEU A 693 -21.46 4.90 6.58
CA LEU A 693 -22.41 6.04 6.58
C LEU A 693 -22.09 7.11 7.65
N ALA A 694 -21.38 6.73 8.71
CA ALA A 694 -20.98 7.65 9.77
C ALA A 694 -19.59 8.29 9.55
N GLN A 695 -18.84 7.84 8.53
CA GLN A 695 -17.44 8.17 8.36
C GLN A 695 -17.14 8.39 6.86
N ILE A 696 -17.55 9.55 6.38
CA ILE A 696 -17.38 9.99 4.98
C ILE A 696 -16.32 11.09 4.99
N MET A 697 -15.18 10.84 4.33
CA MET A 697 -14.08 11.81 4.23
C MET A 697 -14.34 12.81 3.12
N PRO A 698 -14.43 14.11 3.44
CA PRO A 698 -14.50 15.15 2.41
C PRO A 698 -13.15 15.29 1.72
N GLY A 699 -13.19 15.68 0.46
CA GLY A 699 -12.00 16.04 -0.30
C GLY A 699 -11.48 17.42 0.05
N ALA A 700 -10.17 17.61 -0.08
CA ALA A 700 -9.52 18.88 0.19
C ALA A 700 -10.02 20.00 -0.75
N PRO A 701 -10.13 21.26 -0.27
CA PRO A 701 -10.33 22.42 -1.10
C PRO A 701 -9.15 22.63 -2.04
N ARG A 702 -9.18 23.70 -2.81
CA ARG A 702 -7.99 24.13 -3.55
C ARG A 702 -6.84 24.41 -2.58
N THR A 703 -5.72 23.71 -2.78
CA THR A 703 -4.52 23.86 -1.96
C THR A 703 -3.33 24.22 -2.84
N PHE A 704 -2.44 25.01 -2.28
CA PHE A 704 -1.18 25.42 -2.93
C PHE A 704 0.00 24.87 -2.15
N THR A 705 1.04 24.47 -2.87
CA THR A 705 2.32 24.02 -2.30
C THR A 705 3.45 24.68 -3.08
N LEU A 706 4.36 25.33 -2.38
CA LEU A 706 5.60 25.89 -2.93
C LEU A 706 6.77 25.05 -2.39
N THR A 707 7.58 24.52 -3.30
CA THR A 707 8.79 23.76 -2.97
C THR A 707 9.98 24.39 -3.65
N ALA A 708 11.06 24.61 -2.89
CA ALA A 708 12.37 24.99 -3.40
C ALA A 708 13.34 23.84 -3.09
N ALA A 709 14.04 23.33 -4.10
CA ALA A 709 15.03 22.27 -3.98
C ALA A 709 16.39 22.73 -4.54
N TYR A 710 17.43 22.59 -3.74
CA TYR A 710 18.81 22.89 -4.13
C TYR A 710 19.57 21.58 -4.32
N LYS A 711 20.28 21.48 -5.46
CA LYS A 711 21.05 20.31 -5.90
C LYS A 711 22.53 20.69 -5.96
N PHE A 712 23.41 19.86 -5.40
CA PHE A 712 24.87 20.08 -5.38
C PHE A 712 25.65 18.77 -5.47
#